data_d742fface6c53a9323841961ed4e9fe8
#
_entry.id   d742fface6c53a9323841961ed4e9fe8
#
_cell.length_a   1.000
_cell.length_b   1.000
_cell.length_c   1.000
_cell.angle_alpha   90.00
_cell.angle_beta   90.00
_cell.angle_gamma   90.00
#
_symmetry.space_group_name_H-M   'P 1'
#
loop_
_entity.id
_entity.type
_entity.pdbx_description
1 polymer ?
#
loop_
_entity_poly.entity_id
_entity_poly.type
_entity_poly.pdbx_seq_one_letter_code
_entity_poly.pdbx_strand_id
1 'polypeptide(L)'
;PLVENWEEFDREIYEKTYLQDTRLVYVVSVEEAGKAECFDLEMEDQNSPYFLAEGIVVHNCYQEQIMKMAQDLAGYSLGEADLLRRCLSGSTKVIDAATGNLVSLKEIAAKPEYWLSRKVFSLDIKSQQIVQQPITEIHPNGVQDVWQITTRTNRKIRATHDHLFYTVLGWKPLKDFSVGDPLGLPKKIPINYSSQISDAQIKLTAYLIGNGYLSTKSPYCSYFCNSDGELITDFNSCVEELFGSSAPIDQQLHSGKELVTYVRIGFISAFKIWVDNHLKLTNSLGQEIPNWVFSLSKSQLQLFLGILWSANGSFDQTIGHTDYNSTSKVLVKQIQHLLLRLGIVSLFNINNKTDQSQLDISYGVKITGREDMLKFCELIYLYLSSYKHKLCQSCYLVIKSQQKNQSKHYLPPKIFSLTVTAQKPNGMTRVKIDKAVSTCSTKMLSDLTFKNTLGRSLSRHQVNNFATALADEELKAIANSDIFWDEITSIEYIGKEEVFDLTIPETHNFIANDFIVHNCMGKKKVSEMEKHREIFIDGATQRGVNSAVAEDLFEQMIKFAEYCLTYETEIMTVEYGPIPIGKIVENRIECTVYTVDKNGYIYTQPIAQWHNRGMQEVYEYSLEDGTVIRATPEHKFMTEDGQMLPIDEIFERNLDLKCLEEPFSGL
;
A
#
# COMPACT_ATOMS: atom_id res chain seq x y z
N PRO A 1 -44.35 -59.18 -7.19
CA PRO A 1 -43.11 -59.89 -7.30
C PRO A 1 -42.02 -58.97 -7.77
N LEU A 2 -41.71 -57.97 -6.99
CA LEU A 2 -40.76 -56.92 -7.40
C LEU A 2 -40.07 -56.23 -6.22
N VAL A 3 -40.03 -56.80 -5.04
CA VAL A 3 -39.48 -56.11 -3.86
C VAL A 3 -38.70 -57.05 -2.94
N GLU A 4 -38.08 -58.09 -3.43
CA GLU A 4 -37.25 -58.98 -2.57
C GLU A 4 -35.75 -58.67 -2.63
N ASN A 5 -35.28 -57.75 -3.50
CA ASN A 5 -33.85 -57.34 -3.54
C ASN A 5 -33.67 -55.84 -3.89
N TRP A 6 -34.39 -54.97 -3.18
CA TRP A 6 -34.20 -53.53 -3.32
C TRP A 6 -32.79 -53.11 -2.95
N GLU A 7 -32.23 -53.60 -1.87
CA GLU A 7 -30.88 -53.22 -1.39
C GLU A 7 -29.77 -53.64 -2.40
N GLU A 8 -29.87 -54.80 -3.04
CA GLU A 8 -28.86 -55.27 -4.01
C GLU A 8 -29.04 -54.58 -5.39
N PHE A 9 -30.28 -54.30 -5.79
CA PHE A 9 -30.58 -53.57 -7.03
C PHE A 9 -30.24 -52.09 -6.93
N ASP A 10 -30.56 -51.45 -5.84
CA ASP A 10 -30.21 -50.03 -5.60
C ASP A 10 -28.71 -49.86 -5.45
N ARG A 11 -28.01 -50.76 -4.76
CA ARG A 11 -26.56 -50.74 -4.60
C ARG A 11 -25.82 -50.91 -5.94
N GLU A 12 -26.23 -51.86 -6.78
CA GLU A 12 -25.61 -52.11 -8.08
C GLU A 12 -25.88 -51.00 -9.12
N ILE A 13 -27.07 -50.35 -9.07
CA ILE A 13 -27.41 -49.18 -9.90
C ILE A 13 -26.67 -47.93 -9.36
N TYR A 14 -26.60 -47.81 -8.06
CA TYR A 14 -25.94 -46.72 -7.38
C TYR A 14 -24.42 -46.73 -7.61
N GLU A 15 -23.76 -47.88 -7.40
CA GLU A 15 -22.34 -48.09 -7.70
C GLU A 15 -21.98 -47.87 -9.15
N LYS A 16 -22.83 -48.28 -10.10
CA LYS A 16 -22.65 -48.06 -11.55
C LYS A 16 -22.96 -46.63 -12.02
N THR A 17 -23.74 -45.87 -11.28
CA THR A 17 -24.24 -44.56 -11.74
C THR A 17 -23.59 -43.38 -11.02
N TYR A 18 -23.10 -43.54 -9.79
CA TYR A 18 -22.69 -42.45 -8.93
C TYR A 18 -21.27 -42.58 -8.32
N LEU A 19 -20.62 -43.74 -8.41
CA LEU A 19 -19.34 -43.98 -7.73
C LEU A 19 -18.15 -44.19 -8.70
N GLN A 20 -18.33 -44.19 -9.96
CA GLN A 20 -17.40 -44.56 -11.06
C GLN A 20 -15.91 -44.74 -10.67
N ASP A 21 -15.23 -43.68 -10.22
CA ASP A 21 -13.81 -43.69 -9.77
C ASP A 21 -13.67 -43.47 -8.26
N THR A 22 -14.79 -43.46 -7.51
CA THR A 22 -14.82 -43.21 -6.08
C THR A 22 -15.59 -44.27 -5.31
N ARG A 23 -15.20 -44.51 -4.05
CA ARG A 23 -15.87 -45.37 -3.08
C ARG A 23 -16.39 -44.56 -1.89
N LEU A 24 -17.28 -45.13 -1.12
CA LEU A 24 -17.79 -44.55 0.11
C LEU A 24 -17.06 -45.09 1.34
N VAL A 25 -16.75 -44.21 2.27
CA VAL A 25 -16.05 -44.51 3.52
C VAL A 25 -16.62 -43.65 4.64
N TYR A 26 -16.85 -44.19 5.82
CA TYR A 26 -17.33 -43.40 6.95
C TYR A 26 -16.23 -43.15 8.01
N VAL A 27 -16.42 -42.04 8.76
CA VAL A 27 -15.51 -41.68 9.88
C VAL A 27 -15.77 -42.53 11.09
N VAL A 28 -14.76 -43.26 11.56
CA VAL A 28 -14.86 -44.20 12.70
C VAL A 28 -14.59 -43.51 14.02
N SER A 29 -13.63 -42.62 14.08
CA SER A 29 -13.29 -41.89 15.31
C SER A 29 -12.78 -40.48 15.00
N VAL A 30 -12.96 -39.58 15.96
CA VAL A 30 -12.45 -38.24 15.98
C VAL A 30 -11.71 -38.00 17.28
N GLU A 31 -10.46 -37.52 17.19
CA GLU A 31 -9.61 -37.25 18.36
C GLU A 31 -9.03 -35.82 18.24
N GLU A 32 -8.96 -35.09 19.36
CA GLU A 32 -8.31 -33.78 19.40
C GLU A 32 -6.80 -33.93 19.14
N ALA A 33 -6.29 -33.32 18.07
CA ALA A 33 -4.89 -33.38 17.68
C ALA A 33 -4.10 -32.12 18.09
N GLY A 34 -4.72 -31.17 18.79
CA GLY A 34 -4.10 -29.94 19.27
C GLY A 34 -3.99 -28.87 18.22
N LYS A 35 -2.94 -28.04 18.28
CA LYS A 35 -2.72 -26.95 17.31
C LYS A 35 -1.63 -27.31 16.32
N ALA A 36 -1.93 -27.16 15.03
CA ALA A 36 -0.99 -27.37 13.94
C ALA A 36 -1.00 -26.20 12.96
N GLU A 37 0.09 -26.03 12.23
CA GLU A 37 0.14 -25.10 11.11
C GLU A 37 -0.66 -25.68 9.94
N CYS A 38 -1.60 -24.89 9.41
CA CYS A 38 -2.59 -25.35 8.46
C CYS A 38 -2.49 -24.63 7.12
N PHE A 39 -2.86 -25.32 6.05
CA PHE A 39 -2.68 -24.92 4.67
C PHE A 39 -3.94 -25.20 3.84
N ASP A 40 -4.06 -24.51 2.70
CA ASP A 40 -5.12 -24.71 1.73
C ASP A 40 -4.64 -24.36 0.31
N LEU A 41 -5.32 -24.91 -0.71
CA LEU A 41 -5.05 -24.67 -2.13
C LEU A 41 -6.28 -24.07 -2.81
N GLU A 42 -6.09 -23.07 -3.67
CA GLU A 42 -7.14 -22.55 -4.54
C GLU A 42 -7.03 -23.17 -5.93
N MET A 43 -8.14 -23.71 -6.44
CA MET A 43 -8.20 -24.37 -7.74
C MET A 43 -8.53 -23.39 -8.86
N GLU A 44 -8.05 -23.64 -10.09
CA GLU A 44 -8.32 -22.77 -11.23
C GLU A 44 -9.77 -22.88 -11.70
N ASP A 45 -10.36 -24.09 -11.74
CA ASP A 45 -11.77 -24.28 -12.07
C ASP A 45 -12.67 -24.01 -10.87
N GLN A 46 -13.28 -22.86 -10.87
CA GLN A 46 -14.16 -22.37 -9.81
C GLN A 46 -15.54 -23.06 -9.76
N ASN A 47 -15.92 -23.81 -10.82
CA ASN A 47 -17.16 -24.60 -10.84
C ASN A 47 -16.99 -25.97 -10.18
N SER A 48 -15.75 -26.41 -10.02
CA SER A 48 -15.38 -27.66 -9.35
C SER A 48 -14.19 -27.40 -8.43
N PRO A 49 -14.39 -26.68 -7.33
CA PRO A 49 -13.32 -26.20 -6.44
C PRO A 49 -12.87 -27.31 -5.46
N TYR A 50 -12.64 -28.51 -5.95
CA TYR A 50 -12.29 -29.68 -5.16
C TYR A 50 -10.87 -30.14 -5.47
N PHE A 51 -10.25 -30.84 -4.54
CA PHE A 51 -9.00 -31.57 -4.77
C PHE A 51 -8.93 -32.83 -3.89
N LEU A 52 -7.98 -33.70 -4.18
CA LEU A 52 -7.80 -34.95 -3.43
C LEU A 52 -6.69 -34.76 -2.38
N ALA A 53 -7.06 -34.93 -1.13
CA ALA A 53 -6.17 -34.91 0.03
C ALA A 53 -6.28 -36.24 0.76
N GLU A 54 -5.19 -36.98 0.93
CA GLU A 54 -5.16 -38.35 1.47
C GLU A 54 -6.13 -39.29 0.73
N GLY A 55 -6.41 -39.02 -0.53
CA GLY A 55 -7.38 -39.78 -1.33
C GLY A 55 -8.84 -39.42 -1.08
N ILE A 56 -9.14 -38.47 -0.21
CA ILE A 56 -10.49 -37.99 0.11
C ILE A 56 -10.79 -36.72 -0.70
N VAL A 57 -12.02 -36.54 -1.17
CA VAL A 57 -12.45 -35.36 -1.92
C VAL A 57 -12.73 -34.22 -0.93
N VAL A 58 -11.94 -33.17 -1.00
CA VAL A 58 -12.05 -31.98 -0.13
C VAL A 58 -12.34 -30.72 -0.93
N HIS A 59 -12.95 -29.74 -0.30
CA HIS A 59 -13.26 -28.44 -0.89
C HIS A 59 -12.17 -27.44 -0.58
N ASN A 60 -11.77 -26.60 -1.56
CA ASN A 60 -10.94 -25.43 -1.28
C ASN A 60 -11.73 -24.36 -0.52
N CYS A 61 -11.04 -23.50 0.22
CA CYS A 61 -11.63 -22.37 0.90
C CYS A 61 -11.82 -21.21 -0.09
N TYR A 62 -13.08 -20.83 -0.39
CA TYR A 62 -13.40 -19.87 -1.44
C TYR A 62 -13.86 -18.53 -0.88
N GLN A 63 -13.01 -17.52 -0.99
CA GLN A 63 -13.24 -16.18 -0.47
C GLN A 63 -14.46 -15.47 -1.11
N GLU A 64 -14.72 -15.75 -2.40
CA GLU A 64 -15.88 -15.20 -3.11
C GLU A 64 -17.22 -15.70 -2.59
N GLN A 65 -17.30 -16.88 -2.01
CA GLN A 65 -18.52 -17.39 -1.40
C GLN A 65 -18.88 -16.59 -0.14
N ILE A 66 -17.88 -16.23 0.68
CA ILE A 66 -18.06 -15.36 1.84
C ILE A 66 -18.55 -13.98 1.38
N MET A 67 -17.95 -13.44 0.33
CA MET A 67 -18.36 -12.16 -0.27
C MET A 67 -19.78 -12.23 -0.83
N LYS A 68 -20.11 -13.32 -1.52
CA LYS A 68 -21.44 -13.53 -2.09
C LYS A 68 -22.52 -13.67 -1.02
N MET A 69 -22.23 -14.41 0.05
CA MET A 69 -23.16 -14.51 1.20
C MET A 69 -23.36 -13.16 1.88
N ALA A 70 -22.31 -12.39 2.12
CA ALA A 70 -22.42 -11.05 2.68
C ALA A 70 -23.26 -10.12 1.80
N GLN A 71 -23.18 -10.23 0.48
CA GLN A 71 -24.00 -9.47 -0.46
C GLN A 71 -25.46 -9.91 -0.47
N ASP A 72 -25.71 -11.18 -0.71
CA ASP A 72 -27.05 -11.68 -0.99
C ASP A 72 -27.91 -11.72 0.27
N LEU A 73 -27.31 -12.02 1.41
CA LEU A 73 -28.04 -12.20 2.67
C LEU A 73 -28.08 -10.93 3.54
N ALA A 74 -26.97 -10.25 3.69
CA ALA A 74 -26.89 -9.06 4.55
C ALA A 74 -26.98 -7.74 3.78
N GLY A 75 -26.95 -7.81 2.44
CA GLY A 75 -27.08 -6.63 1.62
C GLY A 75 -25.85 -5.75 1.58
N TYR A 76 -24.72 -6.31 1.91
CA TYR A 76 -23.48 -5.61 1.68
C TYR A 76 -23.37 -5.26 0.19
N SER A 77 -22.96 -4.05 -0.09
CA SER A 77 -22.55 -3.70 -1.45
C SER A 77 -21.37 -4.59 -1.85
N LEU A 78 -21.17 -4.80 -3.14
CA LEU A 78 -19.99 -5.52 -3.65
C LEU A 78 -18.70 -5.00 -3.00
N GLY A 79 -18.62 -3.69 -2.74
CA GLY A 79 -17.48 -3.04 -2.09
C GLY A 79 -17.31 -3.37 -0.61
N GLU A 80 -18.37 -3.66 0.13
CA GLU A 80 -18.31 -4.05 1.54
C GLU A 80 -17.96 -5.53 1.70
N ALA A 81 -18.47 -6.39 0.82
CA ALA A 81 -18.07 -7.79 0.75
C ALA A 81 -16.62 -7.96 0.25
N ASP A 82 -16.15 -7.03 -0.58
CA ASP A 82 -14.84 -7.01 -1.22
C ASP A 82 -13.69 -6.48 -0.30
N LEU A 83 -14.01 -6.16 0.96
CA LEU A 83 -13.04 -5.82 2.01
C LEU A 83 -11.92 -6.87 2.19
N LEU A 84 -12.11 -8.05 1.61
CA LEU A 84 -11.23 -9.21 1.73
C LEU A 84 -10.14 -9.29 0.64
N ARG A 85 -10.19 -8.45 -0.43
CA ARG A 85 -9.27 -8.51 -1.59
C ARG A 85 -8.37 -7.30 -1.81
N ARG A 86 -8.28 -6.40 -0.87
CA ARG A 86 -7.62 -5.10 -1.05
C ARG A 86 -6.13 -5.20 -0.79
N CYS A 87 -5.33 -5.08 -1.83
CA CYS A 87 -3.89 -5.25 -1.75
C CYS A 87 -3.12 -4.21 -2.54
N LEU A 88 -1.84 -4.07 -2.22
CA LEU A 88 -0.87 -3.22 -2.88
C LEU A 88 0.24 -4.05 -3.51
N SER A 89 0.79 -3.60 -4.64
CA SER A 89 1.98 -4.21 -5.24
C SER A 89 3.13 -4.33 -4.25
N GLY A 90 3.84 -5.46 -4.27
CA GLY A 90 5.00 -5.70 -3.40
C GLY A 90 6.13 -4.67 -3.52
N SER A 91 6.20 -3.92 -4.65
CA SER A 91 7.13 -2.82 -4.85
C SER A 91 6.74 -1.52 -4.11
N THR A 92 5.54 -1.45 -3.54
CA THR A 92 5.03 -0.30 -2.80
C THR A 92 5.85 -0.10 -1.52
N LYS A 93 6.31 1.13 -1.29
CA LYS A 93 7.18 1.46 -0.15
C LYS A 93 6.38 2.11 0.98
N VAL A 94 6.65 1.66 2.19
CA VAL A 94 6.20 2.27 3.43
C VAL A 94 7.39 2.88 4.19
N ILE A 95 7.11 3.76 5.12
CA ILE A 95 8.13 4.44 5.92
C ILE A 95 8.20 3.76 7.29
N ASP A 96 9.35 3.19 7.63
CA ASP A 96 9.63 2.77 9.00
C ASP A 96 9.67 4.00 9.92
N ALA A 97 8.71 4.12 10.81
CA ALA A 97 8.58 5.29 11.67
C ALA A 97 9.73 5.45 12.68
N ALA A 98 10.49 4.38 12.97
CA ALA A 98 11.62 4.42 13.86
C ALA A 98 12.90 4.96 13.19
N THR A 99 13.13 4.62 11.92
CA THR A 99 14.37 4.96 11.20
C THR A 99 14.16 5.95 10.06
N GLY A 100 12.94 6.15 9.59
CA GLY A 100 12.65 6.96 8.42
C GLY A 100 12.92 6.26 7.07
N ASN A 101 13.47 5.07 7.06
CA ASN A 101 13.81 4.37 5.84
C ASN A 101 12.56 3.97 5.04
N LEU A 102 12.69 4.00 3.73
CA LEU A 102 11.68 3.50 2.80
C LEU A 102 11.92 2.00 2.56
N VAL A 103 10.93 1.18 2.88
CA VAL A 103 10.99 -0.28 2.76
C VAL A 103 9.81 -0.77 1.93
N SER A 104 10.04 -1.70 1.00
CA SER A 104 8.97 -2.27 0.19
C SER A 104 8.14 -3.29 0.98
N LEU A 105 6.85 -3.45 0.62
CA LEU A 105 5.99 -4.46 1.23
C LEU A 105 6.55 -5.87 1.06
N LYS A 106 7.17 -6.16 -0.09
CA LYS A 106 7.86 -7.44 -0.33
C LYS A 106 9.04 -7.66 0.62
N GLU A 107 9.84 -6.63 0.93
CA GLU A 107 10.93 -6.72 1.91
C GLU A 107 10.41 -6.88 3.33
N ILE A 108 9.26 -6.29 3.66
CA ILE A 108 8.57 -6.47 4.94
C ILE A 108 8.09 -7.91 5.08
N ALA A 109 7.41 -8.44 4.07
CA ALA A 109 6.88 -9.79 4.06
C ALA A 109 7.99 -10.87 4.07
N ALA A 110 9.17 -10.57 3.54
CA ALA A 110 10.32 -11.49 3.58
C ALA A 110 10.95 -11.63 4.99
N LYS A 111 10.62 -10.72 5.94
CA LYS A 111 11.14 -10.74 7.31
C LYS A 111 10.06 -10.35 8.33
N PRO A 112 8.97 -11.10 8.43
CA PRO A 112 7.81 -10.72 9.23
C PRO A 112 8.15 -10.52 10.71
N GLU A 113 8.95 -11.40 11.30
CA GLU A 113 9.36 -11.33 12.70
C GLU A 113 10.05 -10.00 13.07
N TYR A 114 10.82 -9.44 12.14
CA TYR A 114 11.51 -8.16 12.34
C TYR A 114 10.54 -6.97 12.27
N TRP A 115 9.46 -7.07 11.48
CA TRP A 115 8.55 -5.98 11.19
C TRP A 115 7.31 -5.95 12.09
N LEU A 116 6.91 -7.08 12.65
CA LEU A 116 5.82 -7.13 13.63
C LEU A 116 6.13 -6.24 14.82
N SER A 117 5.17 -5.44 15.24
CA SER A 117 5.28 -4.40 16.28
C SER A 117 6.10 -3.16 15.90
N ARG A 118 6.78 -3.12 14.75
CA ARG A 118 7.38 -1.86 14.25
C ARG A 118 6.29 -0.92 13.77
N LYS A 119 6.55 0.38 13.93
CA LYS A 119 5.57 1.41 13.60
C LYS A 119 5.76 1.95 12.19
N VAL A 120 4.65 2.21 11.54
CA VAL A 120 4.53 2.94 10.27
C VAL A 120 3.66 4.19 10.47
N PHE A 121 3.66 5.09 9.49
CA PHE A 121 2.79 6.25 9.55
C PHE A 121 1.38 5.92 9.06
N SER A 122 0.39 6.49 9.71
CA SER A 122 -1.03 6.29 9.50
C SER A 122 -1.78 7.61 9.68
N LEU A 123 -2.98 7.73 9.15
CA LEU A 123 -3.89 8.85 9.38
C LEU A 123 -4.86 8.53 10.52
N ASP A 124 -4.88 9.33 11.56
CA ASP A 124 -6.02 9.36 12.48
C ASP A 124 -7.16 10.16 11.85
N ILE A 125 -8.24 9.46 11.51
CA ILE A 125 -9.39 10.05 10.81
C ILE A 125 -10.11 11.09 11.67
N LYS A 126 -10.12 10.93 13.00
CA LYS A 126 -10.80 11.86 13.91
C LYS A 126 -10.09 13.18 14.02
N SER A 127 -8.77 13.15 14.24
CA SER A 127 -7.95 14.37 14.35
C SER A 127 -7.46 14.89 13.00
N GLN A 128 -7.56 14.09 11.94
CA GLN A 128 -7.01 14.38 10.60
C GLN A 128 -5.48 14.61 10.62
N GLN A 129 -4.78 13.99 11.57
CA GLN A 129 -3.33 14.12 11.75
C GLN A 129 -2.62 12.80 11.42
N ILE A 130 -1.37 12.91 10.96
CA ILE A 130 -0.52 11.74 10.74
C ILE A 130 0.08 11.28 12.07
N VAL A 131 -0.17 10.02 12.40
CA VAL A 131 0.26 9.35 13.63
C VAL A 131 1.13 8.13 13.31
N GLN A 132 1.73 7.54 14.34
CA GLN A 132 2.51 6.30 14.21
C GLN A 132 1.73 5.14 14.83
N GLN A 133 1.55 4.06 14.05
CA GLN A 133 0.84 2.85 14.47
C GLN A 133 1.68 1.60 14.22
N PRO A 134 1.60 0.58 15.08
CA PRO A 134 2.33 -0.67 14.91
C PRO A 134 1.74 -1.52 13.77
N ILE A 135 2.61 -2.28 13.11
CA ILE A 135 2.20 -3.38 12.23
C ILE A 135 1.89 -4.58 13.14
N THR A 136 0.68 -5.11 13.07
CA THR A 136 0.30 -6.30 13.84
C THR A 136 0.29 -7.57 12.99
N GLU A 137 0.05 -7.45 11.69
CA GLU A 137 0.06 -8.57 10.77
C GLU A 137 0.57 -8.15 9.39
N ILE A 138 1.10 -9.11 8.64
CA ILE A 138 1.65 -8.92 7.29
C ILE A 138 1.02 -9.99 6.40
N HIS A 139 0.39 -9.57 5.31
CA HIS A 139 -0.38 -10.45 4.45
C HIS A 139 0.23 -10.50 3.04
N PRO A 140 0.95 -11.56 2.68
CA PRO A 140 1.22 -11.90 1.29
C PRO A 140 -0.07 -12.49 0.68
N ASN A 141 -0.63 -11.83 -0.34
CA ASN A 141 -1.92 -12.19 -0.93
C ASN A 141 -1.78 -12.68 -2.40
N GLY A 142 -0.65 -13.34 -2.69
CA GLY A 142 -0.41 -13.97 -3.98
C GLY A 142 -0.26 -12.99 -5.14
N VAL A 143 -0.60 -13.43 -6.34
CA VAL A 143 -0.48 -12.68 -7.59
C VAL A 143 -1.87 -12.24 -8.04
N GLN A 144 -2.09 -10.93 -8.16
CA GLN A 144 -3.38 -10.35 -8.53
C GLN A 144 -3.24 -9.29 -9.62
N ASP A 145 -4.35 -8.97 -10.27
CA ASP A 145 -4.43 -7.89 -11.23
C ASP A 145 -4.26 -6.54 -10.51
N VAL A 146 -3.37 -5.69 -11.03
CA VAL A 146 -3.07 -4.39 -10.44
C VAL A 146 -3.22 -3.26 -11.44
N TRP A 147 -3.66 -2.11 -10.92
CA TRP A 147 -3.80 -0.84 -11.63
C TRP A 147 -2.88 0.19 -11.01
N GLN A 148 -2.31 1.05 -11.83
CA GLN A 148 -1.48 2.15 -11.40
C GLN A 148 -2.28 3.45 -11.41
N ILE A 149 -2.40 4.09 -10.26
CA ILE A 149 -2.87 5.48 -10.16
C ILE A 149 -1.68 6.40 -10.34
N THR A 150 -1.86 7.43 -11.17
CA THR A 150 -0.95 8.57 -11.27
C THR A 150 -1.71 9.85 -10.92
N THR A 151 -1.13 10.69 -10.05
CA THR A 151 -1.71 11.97 -9.67
C THR A 151 -1.07 13.15 -10.40
N ARG A 152 -1.65 14.35 -10.29
CA ARG A 152 -1.13 15.59 -10.89
C ARG A 152 0.29 15.93 -10.39
N THR A 153 0.61 15.61 -9.15
CA THR A 153 1.98 15.73 -8.63
C THR A 153 2.91 14.62 -9.10
N ASN A 154 2.43 13.71 -9.96
CA ASN A 154 3.12 12.53 -10.50
C ASN A 154 3.52 11.50 -9.45
N ARG A 155 2.80 11.44 -8.31
CA ARG A 155 2.91 10.31 -7.39
C ARG A 155 2.21 9.11 -8.01
N LYS A 156 2.78 7.92 -7.76
CA LYS A 156 2.29 6.67 -8.36
C LYS A 156 2.19 5.59 -7.31
N ILE A 157 1.06 4.88 -7.33
CA ILE A 157 0.86 3.69 -6.53
C ILE A 157 0.19 2.61 -7.37
N ARG A 158 0.52 1.34 -7.10
CA ARG A 158 -0.08 0.17 -7.74
C ARG A 158 -0.88 -0.60 -6.71
N ALA A 159 -2.13 -0.85 -7.04
CA ALA A 159 -3.10 -1.48 -6.15
C ALA A 159 -4.06 -2.37 -6.93
N THR A 160 -4.72 -3.30 -6.25
CA THR A 160 -5.87 -4.02 -6.80
C THR A 160 -7.05 -3.06 -7.02
N HIS A 161 -7.96 -3.43 -7.91
CA HIS A 161 -9.08 -2.56 -8.35
C HIS A 161 -10.04 -2.15 -7.22
N ASP A 162 -10.10 -2.97 -6.19
CA ASP A 162 -10.98 -2.77 -5.04
C ASP A 162 -10.29 -2.10 -3.84
N HIS A 163 -8.98 -1.82 -3.94
CA HIS A 163 -8.23 -1.18 -2.87
C HIS A 163 -8.79 0.22 -2.56
N LEU A 164 -8.93 0.53 -1.27
CA LEU A 164 -9.51 1.78 -0.80
C LEU A 164 -8.50 2.89 -0.65
N PHE A 165 -8.86 4.05 -1.18
CA PHE A 165 -8.13 5.29 -1.03
C PHE A 165 -8.98 6.34 -0.32
N TYR A 166 -8.31 7.22 0.41
CA TYR A 166 -8.97 8.24 1.21
C TYR A 166 -9.49 9.41 0.37
N THR A 167 -10.77 9.74 0.57
CA THR A 167 -11.43 10.90 -0.05
C THR A 167 -12.04 11.80 1.02
N VAL A 168 -12.51 12.97 0.61
CA VAL A 168 -13.24 13.91 1.50
C VAL A 168 -14.50 13.27 2.13
N LEU A 169 -15.10 12.30 1.44
CA LEU A 169 -16.31 11.60 1.89
C LEU A 169 -16.00 10.25 2.57
N GLY A 170 -14.74 10.02 2.94
CA GLY A 170 -14.28 8.75 3.48
C GLY A 170 -13.59 7.88 2.44
N TRP A 171 -13.59 6.59 2.66
CA TRP A 171 -12.90 5.60 1.83
C TRP A 171 -13.68 5.28 0.55
N LYS A 172 -12.95 5.19 -0.58
CA LYS A 172 -13.53 4.88 -1.89
C LYS A 172 -12.65 3.84 -2.61
N PRO A 173 -13.20 2.77 -3.19
CA PRO A 173 -12.42 1.78 -3.92
C PRO A 173 -11.89 2.35 -5.24
N LEU A 174 -10.73 1.83 -5.70
CA LEU A 174 -10.07 2.31 -6.92
C LEU A 174 -10.99 2.24 -8.15
N LYS A 175 -11.78 1.18 -8.28
CA LYS A 175 -12.72 0.98 -9.41
C LYS A 175 -13.73 2.11 -9.59
N ASP A 176 -14.07 2.82 -8.53
CA ASP A 176 -15.08 3.89 -8.55
C ASP A 176 -14.46 5.27 -8.84
N PHE A 177 -13.13 5.38 -8.91
CA PHE A 177 -12.47 6.63 -9.25
C PHE A 177 -12.45 6.89 -10.77
N SER A 178 -12.51 8.17 -11.08
CA SER A 178 -12.33 8.68 -12.43
C SER A 178 -11.15 9.66 -12.48
N VAL A 179 -10.59 9.87 -13.66
CA VAL A 179 -9.60 10.93 -13.89
C VAL A 179 -10.22 12.29 -13.53
N GLY A 180 -9.50 13.09 -12.76
CA GLY A 180 -9.97 14.35 -12.19
C GLY A 180 -10.51 14.25 -10.77
N ASP A 181 -10.78 13.06 -10.24
CA ASP A 181 -11.22 12.90 -8.85
C ASP A 181 -10.09 13.29 -7.87
N PRO A 182 -10.42 14.00 -6.79
CA PRO A 182 -9.47 14.33 -5.73
C PRO A 182 -9.21 13.15 -4.80
N LEU A 183 -7.94 12.92 -4.52
CA LEU A 183 -7.43 11.87 -3.65
C LEU A 183 -6.67 12.48 -2.47
N GLY A 184 -6.88 11.97 -1.27
CA GLY A 184 -6.19 12.39 -0.06
C GLY A 184 -4.78 11.81 0.04
N LEU A 185 -3.78 12.69 0.13
CA LEU A 185 -2.37 12.35 0.33
C LEU A 185 -1.83 13.04 1.58
N PRO A 186 -0.77 12.53 2.22
CA PRO A 186 -0.15 13.24 3.32
C PRO A 186 0.42 14.58 2.85
N LYS A 187 0.13 15.66 3.57
CA LYS A 187 0.70 17.00 3.36
C LYS A 187 2.08 17.13 3.97
N LYS A 188 2.32 16.37 5.03
CA LYS A 188 3.62 16.26 5.72
C LYS A 188 3.76 14.86 6.31
N ILE A 189 4.99 14.43 6.55
CA ILE A 189 5.30 13.20 7.28
C ILE A 189 6.19 13.60 8.45
N PRO A 190 5.81 13.31 9.72
CA PRO A 190 6.57 13.71 10.88
C PRO A 190 8.01 13.17 10.85
N ILE A 191 8.98 14.01 11.26
CA ILE A 191 10.39 13.65 11.43
C ILE A 191 10.69 13.68 12.91
N ASN A 192 10.92 12.52 13.50
CA ASN A 192 11.24 12.37 14.92
C ASN A 192 12.54 11.57 15.11
N TYR A 193 13.49 11.71 14.15
CA TYR A 193 14.75 10.97 14.17
C TYR A 193 15.84 11.82 14.80
N SER A 194 16.76 11.17 15.51
CA SER A 194 18.05 11.72 15.91
C SER A 194 19.15 10.96 15.16
N SER A 195 19.98 11.68 14.43
CA SER A 195 21.07 11.08 13.67
C SER A 195 22.42 11.52 14.23
N GLN A 196 23.36 10.60 14.30
CA GLN A 196 24.76 10.84 14.68
C GLN A 196 25.66 11.18 13.49
N ILE A 197 25.08 11.36 12.31
CA ILE A 197 25.82 11.70 11.08
C ILE A 197 26.33 13.14 11.20
N SER A 198 27.62 13.36 10.89
CA SER A 198 28.23 14.69 10.91
C SER A 198 27.71 15.58 9.79
N ASP A 199 27.73 16.90 10.01
CA ASP A 199 27.34 17.87 9.00
C ASP A 199 28.24 17.81 7.76
N ALA A 200 29.55 17.54 7.94
CA ALA A 200 30.48 17.34 6.84
C ALA A 200 30.10 16.17 5.95
N GLN A 201 29.67 15.03 6.54
CA GLN A 201 29.20 13.87 5.77
C GLN A 201 27.92 14.19 5.00
N ILE A 202 26.97 14.92 5.63
CA ILE A 202 25.71 15.34 4.98
C ILE A 202 26.00 16.26 3.80
N LYS A 203 26.83 17.29 4.01
CA LYS A 203 27.22 18.25 2.98
C LYS A 203 27.96 17.57 1.82
N LEU A 204 29.00 16.76 2.13
CA LEU A 204 29.74 16.04 1.10
C LEU A 204 28.85 15.18 0.24
N THR A 205 27.91 14.46 0.84
CA THR A 205 26.92 13.63 0.12
C THR A 205 26.02 14.49 -0.78
N ALA A 206 25.50 15.60 -0.28
CA ALA A 206 24.63 16.50 -1.04
C ALA A 206 25.37 17.14 -2.23
N TYR A 207 26.61 17.56 -2.05
CA TYR A 207 27.46 18.08 -3.12
C TYR A 207 27.73 17.04 -4.23
N LEU A 208 28.09 15.81 -3.82
CA LEU A 208 28.36 14.73 -4.77
C LEU A 208 27.12 14.32 -5.56
N ILE A 209 25.95 14.33 -4.94
CA ILE A 209 24.67 14.08 -5.63
C ILE A 209 24.31 15.25 -6.55
N GLY A 210 24.58 16.50 -6.14
CA GLY A 210 24.26 17.70 -6.93
C GLY A 210 25.11 17.83 -8.18
N ASN A 211 26.42 17.95 -8.01
CA ASN A 211 27.38 18.26 -9.09
C ASN A 211 28.65 17.39 -9.00
N GLY A 212 28.56 16.22 -8.39
CA GLY A 212 29.65 15.26 -8.34
C GLY A 212 29.68 14.33 -9.54
N TYR A 213 30.87 13.93 -9.92
CA TYR A 213 31.09 12.82 -10.83
C TYR A 213 31.83 11.70 -10.08
N LEU A 214 31.18 10.54 -9.97
CA LEU A 214 31.73 9.37 -9.30
C LEU A 214 32.02 8.28 -10.35
N SER A 215 33.31 7.97 -10.56
CA SER A 215 33.71 6.97 -11.55
C SER A 215 33.71 5.57 -10.94
N THR A 216 32.97 4.66 -11.56
CA THR A 216 32.96 3.23 -11.19
C THR A 216 34.20 2.48 -11.74
N LYS A 217 34.82 2.99 -12.81
CA LYS A 217 35.98 2.36 -13.46
C LYS A 217 37.30 2.76 -12.81
N SER A 218 37.46 4.00 -12.40
CA SER A 218 38.67 4.53 -11.77
C SER A 218 38.27 5.57 -10.70
N PRO A 219 38.45 5.28 -9.42
CA PRO A 219 38.19 6.25 -8.35
C PRO A 219 38.89 7.59 -8.54
N TYR A 220 40.11 7.56 -9.12
CA TYR A 220 40.92 8.76 -9.42
C TYR A 220 40.21 9.78 -10.34
N CYS A 221 39.20 9.34 -11.10
CA CYS A 221 38.45 10.22 -11.97
C CYS A 221 37.24 10.87 -11.27
N SER A 222 37.05 10.63 -9.96
CA SER A 222 35.94 11.21 -9.21
C SER A 222 36.25 12.65 -8.81
N TYR A 223 35.27 13.54 -9.00
CA TYR A 223 35.43 14.98 -8.69
C TYR A 223 34.08 15.61 -8.35
N PHE A 224 34.14 16.76 -7.68
CA PHE A 224 33.08 17.73 -7.59
C PHE A 224 33.44 18.94 -8.45
N CYS A 225 32.49 19.56 -9.14
CA CYS A 225 32.74 20.77 -9.92
C CYS A 225 31.64 21.81 -9.72
N ASN A 226 32.06 23.07 -9.61
CA ASN A 226 31.14 24.21 -9.55
C ASN A 226 31.86 25.51 -9.99
N SER A 227 31.10 26.53 -10.37
CA SER A 227 31.59 27.88 -10.63
C SER A 227 31.56 28.78 -9.37
N ASP A 228 30.79 28.39 -8.34
CA ASP A 228 30.69 29.12 -7.07
C ASP A 228 31.85 28.77 -6.13
N GLY A 229 32.77 29.74 -5.90
CA GLY A 229 33.94 29.55 -5.03
C GLY A 229 33.59 29.26 -3.56
N GLU A 230 32.44 29.73 -3.06
CA GLU A 230 31.98 29.42 -1.71
C GLU A 230 31.71 27.92 -1.57
N LEU A 231 31.03 27.31 -2.55
CA LEU A 231 30.74 25.88 -2.54
C LEU A 231 31.99 25.03 -2.67
N ILE A 232 32.97 25.47 -3.48
CA ILE A 232 34.26 24.80 -3.62
C ILE A 232 35.04 24.80 -2.30
N THR A 233 35.05 25.92 -1.60
CA THR A 233 35.72 26.05 -0.30
C THR A 233 35.05 25.18 0.76
N ASP A 234 33.72 25.25 0.88
CA ASP A 234 32.96 24.45 1.85
C ASP A 234 33.07 22.94 1.56
N PHE A 235 33.02 22.54 0.27
CA PHE A 235 33.25 21.15 -0.12
C PHE A 235 34.63 20.65 0.34
N ASN A 236 35.68 21.42 0.07
CA ASN A 236 37.04 21.03 0.42
C ASN A 236 37.28 21.01 1.94
N SER A 237 36.62 21.89 2.68
CA SER A 237 36.60 21.86 4.16
C SER A 237 35.94 20.58 4.69
N CYS A 238 34.84 20.12 4.08
CA CYS A 238 34.23 18.84 4.44
C CYS A 238 35.14 17.64 4.12
N VAL A 239 35.86 17.70 3.00
CA VAL A 239 36.84 16.69 2.61
C VAL A 239 37.99 16.63 3.64
N GLU A 240 38.52 17.77 4.06
CA GLU A 240 39.58 17.85 5.07
C GLU A 240 39.12 17.34 6.44
N GLU A 241 37.91 17.70 6.85
CA GLU A 241 37.33 17.21 8.12
C GLU A 241 37.16 15.67 8.11
N LEU A 242 36.70 15.09 7.00
CA LEU A 242 36.40 13.66 6.94
C LEU A 242 37.63 12.78 6.66
N PHE A 243 38.62 13.29 5.93
CA PHE A 243 39.72 12.49 5.43
C PHE A 243 41.12 12.99 5.89
N GLY A 244 41.15 14.12 6.62
CA GLY A 244 42.41 14.69 7.15
C GLY A 244 43.34 15.31 6.09
N SER A 245 42.86 15.51 4.87
CA SER A 245 43.63 16.12 3.77
C SER A 245 42.70 16.80 2.77
N SER A 246 43.11 17.94 2.25
CA SER A 246 42.40 18.66 1.18
C SER A 246 42.58 17.96 -0.18
N ALA A 247 41.56 18.03 -1.03
CA ALA A 247 41.62 17.51 -2.37
C ALA A 247 42.28 18.50 -3.36
N PRO A 248 43.01 18.02 -4.39
CA PRO A 248 43.56 18.88 -5.42
C PRO A 248 42.48 19.64 -6.19
N ILE A 249 42.75 20.92 -6.46
CA ILE A 249 41.85 21.82 -7.20
C ILE A 249 42.42 22.10 -8.58
N ASP A 250 41.59 22.03 -9.61
CA ASP A 250 41.89 22.34 -10.98
C ASP A 250 40.84 23.26 -11.58
N GLN A 251 41.20 24.14 -12.50
CA GLN A 251 40.28 25.08 -13.12
C GLN A 251 40.29 24.90 -14.62
N GLN A 252 39.13 24.79 -15.22
CA GLN A 252 38.98 24.62 -16.67
C GLN A 252 37.88 25.54 -17.21
N LEU A 253 38.13 26.09 -18.42
CA LEU A 253 37.13 26.86 -19.15
C LEU A 253 36.10 25.94 -19.80
N HIS A 254 34.87 26.01 -19.35
CA HIS A 254 33.77 25.26 -19.94
C HIS A 254 33.17 26.03 -21.13
N SER A 255 33.11 25.39 -22.30
CA SER A 255 32.58 25.99 -23.55
C SER A 255 33.24 27.38 -23.92
N GLY A 256 34.45 27.65 -23.42
CA GLY A 256 35.21 28.85 -23.68
C GLY A 256 34.65 30.14 -23.04
N LYS A 257 33.67 30.07 -22.15
CA LYS A 257 33.00 31.24 -21.57
C LYS A 257 32.92 31.28 -20.04
N GLU A 258 32.88 30.14 -19.38
CA GLU A 258 32.72 30.06 -17.92
C GLU A 258 33.87 29.25 -17.30
N LEU A 259 34.48 29.80 -16.23
CA LEU A 259 35.54 29.13 -15.48
C LEU A 259 34.87 28.20 -14.45
N VAL A 260 35.09 26.90 -14.61
CA VAL A 260 34.57 25.87 -13.67
C VAL A 260 35.74 25.32 -12.87
N THR A 261 35.57 25.22 -11.57
CA THR A 261 36.55 24.68 -10.64
C THR A 261 36.20 23.23 -10.33
N TYR A 262 37.20 22.36 -10.44
CA TYR A 262 37.11 20.91 -10.17
C TYR A 262 37.90 20.58 -8.90
N VAL A 263 37.28 19.94 -7.94
CA VAL A 263 37.93 19.37 -6.75
C VAL A 263 38.07 17.87 -6.95
N ARG A 264 39.27 17.37 -7.12
CA ARG A 264 39.54 15.97 -7.52
C ARG A 264 39.67 15.07 -6.28
N ILE A 265 38.53 14.72 -5.70
CA ILE A 265 38.43 13.92 -4.46
C ILE A 265 38.93 12.47 -4.66
N GLY A 266 38.87 11.95 -5.88
CA GLY A 266 39.29 10.57 -6.19
C GLY A 266 40.78 10.28 -5.90
N PHE A 267 41.65 11.30 -5.70
CA PHE A 267 43.04 11.12 -5.27
C PHE A 267 43.19 10.76 -3.79
N ILE A 268 42.12 10.89 -2.97
CA ILE A 268 42.12 10.55 -1.54
C ILE A 268 41.79 9.05 -1.42
N SER A 269 42.72 8.24 -0.93
CA SER A 269 42.56 6.79 -0.82
C SER A 269 41.39 6.37 0.08
N ALA A 270 41.17 7.08 1.18
CA ALA A 270 40.04 6.85 2.12
C ALA A 270 38.68 7.15 1.49
N PHE A 271 38.64 7.98 0.46
CA PHE A 271 37.37 8.35 -0.20
C PHE A 271 36.65 7.15 -0.84
N LYS A 272 37.40 6.24 -1.47
CA LYS A 272 36.79 5.04 -2.04
C LYS A 272 36.07 4.20 -1.00
N ILE A 273 36.74 3.95 0.12
CA ILE A 273 36.15 3.19 1.24
C ILE A 273 34.90 3.90 1.80
N TRP A 274 34.97 5.22 1.88
CA TRP A 274 33.83 6.03 2.33
C TRP A 274 32.65 5.94 1.36
N VAL A 275 32.90 6.01 0.04
CA VAL A 275 31.86 5.87 -1.01
C VAL A 275 31.20 4.50 -0.94
N ASP A 276 31.99 3.43 -0.84
CA ASP A 276 31.47 2.06 -0.78
C ASP A 276 30.58 1.83 0.45
N ASN A 277 30.87 2.48 1.57
CA ASN A 277 30.11 2.36 2.80
C ASN A 277 28.88 3.29 2.89
N HIS A 278 28.91 4.47 2.25
CA HIS A 278 27.90 5.51 2.47
C HIS A 278 27.09 5.86 1.22
N LEU A 279 27.60 5.58 0.02
CA LEU A 279 26.92 5.88 -1.24
C LEU A 279 26.69 4.58 -2.01
N LYS A 280 25.45 4.28 -2.37
CA LYS A 280 25.18 3.20 -3.35
C LYS A 280 25.48 3.75 -4.73
N LEU A 281 26.64 3.40 -5.28
CA LEU A 281 26.97 3.70 -6.67
C LEU A 281 26.22 2.74 -7.59
N THR A 282 25.13 3.22 -8.15
CA THR A 282 24.56 2.67 -9.38
C THR A 282 25.14 3.47 -10.57
N ASN A 283 25.25 2.84 -11.75
CA ASN A 283 25.78 3.47 -12.97
C ASN A 283 25.33 4.92 -13.15
N SER A 284 26.11 5.74 -13.84
CA SER A 284 25.98 7.20 -13.99
C SER A 284 24.60 7.78 -14.36
N LEU A 285 23.63 6.97 -14.73
CA LEU A 285 22.20 7.30 -14.91
C LEU A 285 21.34 7.02 -13.67
N GLY A 286 21.90 6.43 -12.61
CA GLY A 286 21.20 5.94 -11.44
C GLY A 286 21.63 6.59 -10.13
N GLN A 287 21.88 7.90 -10.08
CA GLN A 287 22.09 8.59 -8.80
C GLN A 287 20.86 8.40 -7.92
N GLU A 288 21.07 7.87 -6.73
CA GLU A 288 20.04 7.69 -5.70
C GLU A 288 20.49 8.32 -4.39
N ILE A 289 19.52 8.77 -3.59
CA ILE A 289 19.79 9.24 -2.24
C ILE A 289 20.02 8.01 -1.34
N PRO A 290 21.16 7.96 -0.60
CA PRO A 290 21.43 6.86 0.32
C PRO A 290 20.37 6.74 1.40
N ASN A 291 20.07 5.50 1.82
CA ASN A 291 18.99 5.23 2.79
C ASN A 291 19.15 6.01 4.11
N TRP A 292 20.38 6.21 4.58
CA TRP A 292 20.61 6.94 5.84
C TRP A 292 20.16 8.41 5.79
N VAL A 293 20.05 9.04 4.61
CA VAL A 293 19.53 10.41 4.46
C VAL A 293 18.05 10.48 4.88
N PHE A 294 17.32 9.40 4.69
CA PHE A 294 15.92 9.34 5.14
C PHE A 294 15.75 9.26 6.66
N SER A 295 16.84 8.98 7.39
CA SER A 295 16.87 8.96 8.87
C SER A 295 17.40 10.25 9.51
N LEU A 296 17.67 11.29 8.72
CA LEU A 296 18.15 12.57 9.20
C LEU A 296 17.12 13.28 10.08
N SER A 297 17.60 14.00 11.09
CA SER A 297 16.79 14.95 11.84
C SER A 297 16.26 16.07 10.94
N LYS A 298 15.28 16.81 11.41
CA LYS A 298 14.68 17.90 10.62
C LYS A 298 15.72 18.93 10.18
N SER A 299 16.60 19.37 11.08
CA SER A 299 17.64 20.36 10.77
C SER A 299 18.70 19.82 9.82
N GLN A 300 19.08 18.55 9.96
CA GLN A 300 20.00 17.87 9.07
C GLN A 300 19.42 17.67 7.67
N LEU A 301 18.12 17.36 7.57
CA LEU A 301 17.44 17.28 6.28
C LEU A 301 17.35 18.65 5.59
N GLN A 302 17.13 19.73 6.35
CA GLN A 302 17.19 21.10 5.83
C GLN A 302 18.58 21.44 5.30
N LEU A 303 19.64 21.07 6.04
CA LEU A 303 21.03 21.21 5.60
C LEU A 303 21.27 20.44 4.29
N PHE A 304 20.90 19.15 4.24
CA PHE A 304 21.07 18.31 3.05
C PHE A 304 20.41 18.94 1.81
N LEU A 305 19.14 19.35 1.93
CA LEU A 305 18.40 19.96 0.82
C LEU A 305 18.95 21.35 0.46
N GLY A 306 19.38 22.15 1.44
CA GLY A 306 19.98 23.45 1.20
C GLY A 306 21.27 23.36 0.38
N ILE A 307 22.16 22.45 0.76
CA ILE A 307 23.40 22.18 0.00
C ILE A 307 23.09 21.63 -1.40
N LEU A 308 22.14 20.69 -1.49
CA LEU A 308 21.70 20.14 -2.79
C LEU A 308 21.16 21.23 -3.74
N TRP A 309 20.34 22.16 -3.22
CA TRP A 309 19.83 23.31 -3.97
C TRP A 309 20.91 24.33 -4.29
N SER A 310 21.88 24.52 -3.40
CA SER A 310 23.03 25.38 -3.67
C SER A 310 23.86 24.86 -4.83
N ALA A 311 24.07 23.53 -4.88
CA ALA A 311 24.85 22.89 -5.94
C ALA A 311 24.17 22.96 -7.32
N ASN A 312 22.88 22.57 -7.40
CA ASN A 312 22.21 22.40 -8.71
C ASN A 312 20.75 22.90 -8.75
N GLY A 313 20.23 23.53 -7.72
CA GLY A 313 18.90 24.12 -7.71
C GLY A 313 18.82 25.40 -8.55
N SER A 314 17.65 25.69 -9.12
CA SER A 314 17.39 26.94 -9.84
C SER A 314 16.24 27.74 -9.20
N PHE A 315 16.27 29.08 -9.40
CA PHE A 315 15.27 30.01 -8.87
C PHE A 315 14.80 30.92 -9.99
N ASP A 316 13.50 30.94 -10.22
CA ASP A 316 12.87 31.91 -11.12
C ASP A 316 12.30 33.08 -10.30
N GLN A 317 13.02 34.21 -10.34
CA GLN A 317 12.66 35.40 -9.59
C GLN A 317 11.46 36.17 -10.20
N THR A 318 11.05 35.86 -11.45
CA THR A 318 9.95 36.57 -12.11
C THR A 318 8.60 36.12 -11.60
N ILE A 319 8.44 34.84 -11.38
CA ILE A 319 7.19 34.21 -10.89
C ILE A 319 7.31 33.63 -9.48
N GLY A 320 8.52 33.64 -8.91
CA GLY A 320 8.75 33.21 -7.54
C GLY A 320 8.61 31.69 -7.33
N HIS A 321 9.32 30.90 -8.11
CA HIS A 321 9.38 29.45 -7.91
C HIS A 321 10.82 28.93 -7.92
N THR A 322 11.00 27.69 -7.50
CA THR A 322 12.30 27.01 -7.54
C THR A 322 12.14 25.59 -8.06
N ASP A 323 13.16 25.09 -8.71
CA ASP A 323 13.20 23.72 -9.22
C ASP A 323 14.59 23.09 -9.07
N TYR A 324 14.59 21.77 -9.07
CA TYR A 324 15.80 20.94 -9.11
C TYR A 324 15.65 19.91 -10.22
N ASN A 325 16.63 19.84 -11.14
CA ASN A 325 16.59 18.99 -12.32
C ASN A 325 17.70 17.95 -12.29
N SER A 326 17.40 16.71 -12.75
CA SER A 326 18.37 15.62 -12.88
C SER A 326 17.97 14.67 -14.03
N THR A 327 18.93 13.94 -14.55
CA THR A 327 18.70 12.82 -15.47
C THR A 327 18.19 11.57 -14.73
N SER A 328 18.36 11.48 -13.41
CA SER A 328 17.86 10.39 -12.58
C SER A 328 16.41 10.65 -12.13
N LYS A 329 15.48 9.86 -12.68
CA LYS A 329 14.07 9.86 -12.26
C LYS A 329 13.90 9.44 -10.79
N VAL A 330 14.75 8.51 -10.33
CA VAL A 330 14.69 8.00 -8.94
C VAL A 330 15.09 9.10 -7.98
N LEU A 331 16.21 9.78 -8.24
CA LEU A 331 16.68 10.92 -7.43
C LEU A 331 15.60 11.99 -7.29
N VAL A 332 14.99 12.42 -8.38
CA VAL A 332 13.96 13.49 -8.36
C VAL A 332 12.74 13.06 -7.56
N LYS A 333 12.32 11.79 -7.63
CA LYS A 333 11.24 11.26 -6.79
C LYS A 333 11.61 11.20 -5.30
N GLN A 334 12.84 10.82 -4.99
CA GLN A 334 13.34 10.81 -3.62
C GLN A 334 13.40 12.23 -3.04
N ILE A 335 13.84 13.22 -3.81
CA ILE A 335 13.80 14.64 -3.43
C ILE A 335 12.36 15.11 -3.18
N GLN A 336 11.42 14.73 -4.06
CA GLN A 336 9.99 15.03 -3.87
C GLN A 336 9.47 14.50 -2.53
N HIS A 337 9.84 13.26 -2.17
CA HIS A 337 9.50 12.66 -0.89
C HIS A 337 10.16 13.38 0.31
N LEU A 338 11.45 13.76 0.21
CA LEU A 338 12.14 14.49 1.29
C LEU A 338 11.55 15.88 1.52
N LEU A 339 11.11 16.58 0.46
CA LEU A 339 10.38 17.85 0.57
C LEU A 339 9.05 17.65 1.31
N LEU A 340 8.33 16.56 1.02
CA LEU A 340 7.08 16.23 1.72
C LEU A 340 7.30 16.02 3.22
N ARG A 341 8.42 15.46 3.64
CA ARG A 341 8.77 15.35 5.07
C ARG A 341 8.93 16.71 5.76
N LEU A 342 9.38 17.71 5.04
CA LEU A 342 9.36 19.10 5.51
C LEU A 342 7.99 19.77 5.37
N GLY A 343 7.00 19.06 4.80
CA GLY A 343 5.66 19.55 4.54
C GLY A 343 5.62 20.52 3.37
N ILE A 344 6.47 20.35 2.40
CA ILE A 344 6.52 21.10 1.13
C ILE A 344 6.00 20.19 0.02
N VAL A 345 4.86 20.56 -0.58
CA VAL A 345 4.29 19.84 -1.71
C VAL A 345 4.92 20.35 -3.01
N SER A 346 5.50 19.44 -3.77
CA SER A 346 6.19 19.74 -5.03
C SER A 346 5.61 18.96 -6.21
N LEU A 347 5.79 19.50 -7.42
CA LEU A 347 5.39 18.88 -8.68
C LEU A 347 6.58 18.14 -9.30
N PHE A 348 6.32 16.96 -9.84
CA PHE A 348 7.30 16.25 -10.64
C PHE A 348 7.06 16.52 -12.12
N ASN A 349 8.09 16.95 -12.84
CA ASN A 349 8.03 17.27 -14.26
C ASN A 349 8.94 16.38 -15.08
N ILE A 350 8.58 16.13 -16.33
CA ILE A 350 9.42 15.51 -17.34
C ILE A 350 9.73 16.58 -18.38
N ASN A 351 11.00 16.88 -18.56
CA ASN A 351 11.47 17.88 -19.52
C ASN A 351 12.09 17.15 -20.71
N ASN A 352 11.42 17.20 -21.85
CA ASN A 352 11.95 16.67 -23.11
C ASN A 352 12.61 17.83 -23.86
N LYS A 353 13.93 17.82 -23.98
CA LYS A 353 14.64 18.70 -24.90
C LYS A 353 14.79 17.95 -26.23
N THR A 354 14.11 18.42 -27.25
CA THR A 354 14.30 17.99 -28.64
C THR A 354 15.39 18.84 -29.26
N ASP A 355 16.62 18.38 -29.23
CA ASP A 355 17.65 18.86 -30.15
C ASP A 355 17.80 17.85 -31.29
N GLN A 356 18.19 18.32 -32.50
CA GLN A 356 18.04 17.59 -33.77
C GLN A 356 18.74 16.23 -33.88
N SER A 357 19.39 15.70 -32.82
CA SER A 357 20.14 14.45 -32.86
C SER A 357 19.98 13.50 -31.66
N GLN A 358 19.44 13.92 -30.50
CA GLN A 358 19.19 13.03 -29.35
C GLN A 358 18.05 13.55 -28.47
N LEU A 359 17.17 12.63 -28.02
CA LEU A 359 16.17 12.86 -26.97
C LEU A 359 16.86 12.87 -25.61
N ASP A 360 17.20 14.06 -25.09
CA ASP A 360 17.68 14.21 -23.72
C ASP A 360 16.47 14.39 -22.78
N ILE A 361 16.10 13.32 -22.11
CA ILE A 361 15.05 13.33 -21.10
C ILE A 361 15.67 13.73 -19.75
N SER A 362 15.19 14.82 -19.16
CA SER A 362 15.49 15.19 -17.79
C SER A 362 14.22 15.24 -16.94
N TYR A 363 14.38 14.99 -15.65
CA TYR A 363 13.31 15.01 -14.67
C TYR A 363 13.52 16.19 -13.73
N GLY A 364 12.43 16.82 -13.29
CA GLY A 364 12.49 17.95 -12.39
C GLY A 364 11.50 17.85 -11.24
N VAL A 365 11.89 18.36 -10.08
CA VAL A 365 10.97 18.65 -8.98
C VAL A 365 10.82 20.15 -8.87
N LYS A 366 9.56 20.65 -8.90
CA LYS A 366 9.24 22.08 -8.94
C LYS A 366 8.35 22.47 -7.76
N ILE A 367 8.72 23.56 -7.08
CA ILE A 367 7.96 24.15 -5.98
C ILE A 367 7.32 25.43 -6.50
N THR A 368 5.98 25.46 -6.62
CA THR A 368 5.26 26.54 -7.30
C THR A 368 4.09 27.11 -6.50
N GLY A 369 3.67 26.51 -5.42
CA GLY A 369 2.60 27.03 -4.56
C GLY A 369 3.09 28.13 -3.65
N ARG A 370 2.27 29.19 -3.41
CA ARG A 370 2.63 30.26 -2.47
C ARG A 370 3.04 29.71 -1.10
N GLU A 371 2.21 28.85 -0.52
CA GLU A 371 2.46 28.27 0.82
C GLU A 371 3.74 27.43 0.82
N ASP A 372 3.91 26.54 -0.20
CA ASP A 372 5.06 25.65 -0.30
C ASP A 372 6.36 26.42 -0.52
N MET A 373 6.31 27.47 -1.38
CA MET A 373 7.50 28.28 -1.65
C MET A 373 7.89 29.15 -0.45
N LEU A 374 6.94 29.77 0.26
CA LEU A 374 7.23 30.50 1.50
C LEU A 374 7.85 29.56 2.53
N LYS A 375 7.29 28.36 2.68
CA LYS A 375 7.81 27.33 3.59
C LYS A 375 9.20 26.85 3.19
N PHE A 376 9.44 26.66 1.88
CA PHE A 376 10.77 26.32 1.39
C PHE A 376 11.78 27.43 1.74
N CYS A 377 11.45 28.68 1.46
CA CYS A 377 12.31 29.81 1.83
C CYS A 377 12.58 29.85 3.34
N GLU A 378 11.55 29.68 4.19
CA GLU A 378 11.69 29.74 5.65
C GLU A 378 12.57 28.60 6.19
N LEU A 379 12.48 27.40 5.63
CA LEU A 379 13.16 26.20 6.15
C LEU A 379 14.56 26.00 5.56
N ILE A 380 14.78 26.42 4.31
CA ILE A 380 16.01 26.07 3.56
C ILE A 380 16.95 27.28 3.42
N TYR A 381 16.43 28.49 3.52
CA TYR A 381 17.16 29.74 3.33
C TYR A 381 18.53 29.80 4.02
N LEU A 382 18.62 29.42 5.29
CA LEU A 382 19.85 29.47 6.09
C LEU A 382 20.96 28.52 5.63
N TYR A 383 20.62 27.55 4.81
CA TYR A 383 21.53 26.51 4.34
C TYR A 383 21.94 26.67 2.86
N LEU A 384 21.49 27.76 2.22
CA LEU A 384 21.85 28.08 0.85
C LEU A 384 23.18 28.82 0.79
N SER A 385 23.93 28.69 -0.33
CA SER A 385 25.09 29.54 -0.62
C SER A 385 24.70 31.00 -0.74
N SER A 386 25.62 31.92 -0.47
CA SER A 386 25.37 33.36 -0.49
C SER A 386 24.72 33.84 -1.80
N TYR A 387 25.08 33.23 -2.93
CA TYR A 387 24.46 33.52 -4.23
C TYR A 387 23.01 33.05 -4.28
N LYS A 388 22.75 31.77 -3.96
CA LYS A 388 21.38 31.20 -3.98
C LYS A 388 20.47 31.82 -2.91
N HIS A 389 21.05 32.24 -1.80
CA HIS A 389 20.39 32.99 -0.74
C HIS A 389 19.71 34.27 -1.27
N LYS A 390 20.44 35.08 -2.07
CA LYS A 390 19.90 36.28 -2.70
C LYS A 390 18.74 35.96 -3.66
N LEU A 391 18.87 34.90 -4.44
CA LEU A 391 17.82 34.45 -5.38
C LEU A 391 16.57 33.98 -4.63
N CYS A 392 16.75 33.20 -3.57
CA CYS A 392 15.64 32.74 -2.71
C CYS A 392 14.93 33.93 -2.05
N GLN A 393 15.67 34.92 -1.54
CA GLN A 393 15.10 36.13 -0.97
C GLN A 393 14.26 36.92 -1.99
N SER A 394 14.75 37.04 -3.21
CA SER A 394 14.00 37.69 -4.29
C SER A 394 12.68 36.95 -4.59
N CYS A 395 12.72 35.63 -4.69
CA CYS A 395 11.51 34.81 -4.85
C CYS A 395 10.54 34.99 -3.67
N TYR A 396 11.05 34.99 -2.44
CA TYR A 396 10.24 35.24 -1.23
C TYR A 396 9.49 36.56 -1.30
N LEU A 397 10.17 37.67 -1.70
CA LEU A 397 9.55 38.98 -1.81
C LEU A 397 8.48 39.04 -2.92
N VAL A 398 8.77 38.44 -4.07
CA VAL A 398 7.81 38.35 -5.19
C VAL A 398 6.54 37.62 -4.73
N ILE A 399 6.67 36.47 -4.12
CA ILE A 399 5.53 35.68 -3.63
C ILE A 399 4.77 36.40 -2.52
N LYS A 400 5.47 37.09 -1.61
CA LYS A 400 4.85 37.83 -0.52
C LYS A 400 4.04 39.03 -1.04
N SER A 401 4.47 39.65 -2.14
CA SER A 401 3.76 40.76 -2.80
C SER A 401 2.52 40.30 -3.58
N GLN A 402 2.45 39.06 -4.01
CA GLN A 402 1.28 38.53 -4.74
C GLN A 402 0.06 38.47 -3.82
N GLN A 403 -1.10 38.89 -4.34
CA GLN A 403 -2.36 38.87 -3.61
C GLN A 403 -2.73 37.46 -3.14
N LYS A 404 -3.42 37.36 -1.99
CA LYS A 404 -3.72 36.11 -1.24
C LYS A 404 -4.44 34.98 -2.02
N ASN A 405 -4.87 35.20 -3.25
CA ASN A 405 -5.79 34.33 -3.99
C ASN A 405 -5.13 33.17 -4.77
N GLN A 406 -3.84 32.86 -4.60
CA GLN A 406 -3.15 31.80 -5.33
C GLN A 406 -2.66 30.65 -4.44
N SER A 407 -3.42 30.31 -3.40
CA SER A 407 -3.16 29.05 -2.67
C SER A 407 -3.54 27.87 -3.56
N LYS A 408 -2.61 26.90 -3.76
CA LYS A 408 -2.89 25.64 -4.46
C LYS A 408 -3.44 24.54 -3.52
N HIS A 409 -3.48 24.78 -2.22
CA HIS A 409 -4.02 23.87 -1.22
C HIS A 409 -5.52 24.11 -0.98
N TYR A 410 -6.28 24.11 -2.09
CA TYR A 410 -7.73 24.15 -1.99
C TYR A 410 -8.27 22.83 -1.47
N LEU A 411 -9.33 22.93 -0.70
CA LEU A 411 -10.14 21.80 -0.30
C LEU A 411 -11.14 21.48 -1.45
N PRO A 412 -11.41 20.19 -1.72
CA PRO A 412 -12.32 19.80 -2.79
C PRO A 412 -13.71 20.46 -2.64
N PRO A 413 -14.41 20.75 -3.76
CA PRO A 413 -15.72 21.41 -3.74
C PRO A 413 -16.77 20.70 -2.87
N LYS A 414 -16.67 19.38 -2.74
CA LYS A 414 -17.55 18.56 -1.89
C LYS A 414 -17.51 18.94 -0.40
N ILE A 415 -16.42 19.56 0.10
CA ILE A 415 -16.37 20.08 1.49
C ILE A 415 -17.39 21.18 1.70
N PHE A 416 -17.74 21.94 0.66
CA PHE A 416 -18.79 22.95 0.77
C PHE A 416 -20.16 22.33 1.10
N SER A 417 -20.47 21.16 0.54
CA SER A 417 -21.72 20.45 0.87
C SER A 417 -21.76 20.01 2.34
N LEU A 418 -20.64 19.60 2.92
CA LEU A 418 -20.53 19.27 4.35
C LEU A 418 -20.77 20.51 5.22
N THR A 419 -20.22 21.69 4.83
CA THR A 419 -20.48 22.94 5.57
C THR A 419 -21.96 23.35 5.55
N VAL A 420 -22.65 23.10 4.45
CA VAL A 420 -24.08 23.37 4.31
C VAL A 420 -24.93 22.40 5.12
N THR A 421 -24.52 21.13 5.21
CA THR A 421 -25.23 20.10 6.00
C THR A 421 -25.07 20.34 7.49
N ALA A 422 -23.88 20.76 7.95
CA ALA A 422 -23.59 21.12 9.35
C ALA A 422 -24.41 22.33 9.86
N GLN A 423 -24.96 23.15 8.95
CA GLN A 423 -25.81 24.31 9.31
C GLN A 423 -27.21 23.92 9.80
N LYS A 424 -27.73 22.76 9.40
CA LYS A 424 -29.12 22.35 9.65
C LYS A 424 -29.45 22.02 11.12
N PRO A 425 -28.58 21.38 11.92
CA PRO A 425 -28.89 21.03 13.29
C PRO A 425 -28.89 22.20 14.28
N ASN A 426 -28.09 23.25 14.01
CA ASN A 426 -27.79 24.31 14.99
C ASN A 426 -28.72 25.53 14.92
N GLY A 427 -29.76 25.55 14.09
CA GLY A 427 -30.75 26.63 14.03
C GLY A 427 -30.18 28.02 13.68
N MET A 428 -28.94 28.08 13.18
CA MET A 428 -28.32 29.33 12.79
C MET A 428 -28.90 29.85 11.46
N THR A 429 -29.46 31.03 11.53
CA THR A 429 -29.95 31.71 10.32
C THR A 429 -28.76 32.16 9.45
N ARG A 430 -28.99 32.15 8.14
CA ARG A 430 -28.05 32.62 7.11
C ARG A 430 -27.39 33.96 7.47
N VAL A 431 -28.15 34.88 8.04
CA VAL A 431 -27.71 36.22 8.49
C VAL A 431 -26.66 36.16 9.63
N LYS A 432 -26.77 35.18 10.53
CA LYS A 432 -25.76 35.01 11.61
C LYS A 432 -24.44 34.45 11.06
N ILE A 433 -24.51 33.57 10.06
CA ILE A 433 -23.33 33.05 9.38
C ILE A 433 -22.66 34.12 8.56
N ASP A 434 -23.43 34.90 7.79
CA ASP A 434 -22.93 36.05 7.03
C ASP A 434 -22.22 37.08 7.92
N LYS A 435 -22.72 37.30 9.15
CA LYS A 435 -22.13 38.20 10.12
C LYS A 435 -20.85 37.67 10.77
N ALA A 436 -20.77 36.37 11.03
CA ALA A 436 -19.58 35.72 11.58
C ALA A 436 -18.47 35.56 10.51
N VAL A 437 -18.83 35.43 9.25
CA VAL A 437 -17.91 35.30 8.09
C VAL A 437 -17.61 36.69 7.48
N SER A 438 -18.37 37.74 7.78
CA SER A 438 -18.21 39.11 7.23
C SER A 438 -16.91 39.82 7.67
N THR A 439 -16.13 39.23 8.54
CA THR A 439 -14.71 39.61 8.71
C THR A 439 -13.83 39.19 7.52
N CYS A 440 -14.34 38.40 6.56
CA CYS A 440 -13.74 38.08 5.27
C CYS A 440 -14.57 38.74 4.15
N SER A 441 -14.07 39.82 3.56
CA SER A 441 -14.60 40.62 2.44
C SER A 441 -16.00 40.25 1.92
N THR A 442 -16.95 41.13 2.21
CA THR A 442 -18.39 41.12 1.92
C THR A 442 -18.80 40.83 0.46
N LYS A 443 -17.89 40.79 -0.48
CA LYS A 443 -18.15 40.55 -1.89
C LYS A 443 -18.26 39.07 -2.28
N MET A 444 -17.82 38.15 -1.41
CA MET A 444 -17.80 36.71 -1.70
C MET A 444 -19.11 35.99 -1.33
N LEU A 445 -19.89 36.50 -0.42
CA LEU A 445 -21.12 35.86 0.06
C LEU A 445 -22.37 36.29 -0.74
N SER A 446 -22.38 37.48 -1.39
CA SER A 446 -23.46 37.86 -2.30
C SER A 446 -23.45 37.05 -3.62
N ASP A 447 -22.29 36.53 -4.03
CA ASP A 447 -22.16 35.67 -5.22
C ASP A 447 -22.43 34.17 -4.91
N LEU A 448 -22.64 33.83 -3.66
CA LEU A 448 -23.00 32.46 -3.16
C LEU A 448 -24.49 32.16 -3.35
N THR A 449 -25.08 32.56 -4.49
CA THR A 449 -26.38 32.02 -4.89
C THR A 449 -26.17 30.51 -5.21
N PHE A 450 -26.98 29.69 -4.55
CA PHE A 450 -26.94 28.23 -4.41
C PHE A 450 -26.68 27.41 -5.69
N LYS A 451 -26.79 28.01 -6.87
CA LYS A 451 -26.60 27.35 -8.17
C LYS A 451 -25.17 27.43 -8.75
N ASN A 452 -24.34 28.37 -8.31
CA ASN A 452 -23.00 28.60 -8.92
C ASN A 452 -21.82 28.15 -8.06
N THR A 453 -22.04 27.65 -6.83
CA THR A 453 -20.98 27.37 -5.86
C THR A 453 -20.61 25.89 -5.72
N LEU A 454 -21.40 25.00 -6.29
CA LEU A 454 -21.16 23.53 -6.25
C LEU A 454 -19.82 23.11 -6.94
N GLY A 455 -19.17 23.99 -7.68
CA GLY A 455 -17.92 23.74 -8.38
C GLY A 455 -16.70 24.54 -7.88
N ARG A 456 -16.83 25.37 -6.83
CA ARG A 456 -15.71 26.19 -6.33
C ARG A 456 -15.01 25.52 -5.13
N SER A 457 -13.70 25.39 -5.23
CA SER A 457 -12.83 24.95 -4.13
C SER A 457 -12.65 26.06 -3.10
N LEU A 458 -12.69 25.71 -1.80
CA LEU A 458 -12.45 26.62 -0.69
C LEU A 458 -11.00 26.52 -0.19
N SER A 459 -10.42 27.65 0.25
CA SER A 459 -9.14 27.61 0.94
C SER A 459 -9.32 27.08 2.37
N ARG A 460 -8.28 26.48 2.94
CA ARG A 460 -8.27 25.98 4.34
C ARG A 460 -8.64 27.09 5.33
N HIS A 461 -8.15 28.31 5.10
CA HIS A 461 -8.48 29.47 5.93
C HIS A 461 -9.99 29.79 5.91
N GLN A 462 -10.62 29.73 4.75
CA GLN A 462 -12.06 29.93 4.63
C GLN A 462 -12.85 28.86 5.38
N VAL A 463 -12.46 27.57 5.20
CA VAL A 463 -13.13 26.47 5.90
C VAL A 463 -12.92 26.55 7.41
N ASN A 464 -11.72 26.93 7.87
CA ASN A 464 -11.46 27.13 9.31
C ASN A 464 -12.29 28.27 9.90
N ASN A 465 -12.52 29.37 9.16
CA ASN A 465 -13.40 30.45 9.60
C ASN A 465 -14.86 29.98 9.67
N PHE A 466 -15.33 29.17 8.71
CA PHE A 466 -16.65 28.53 8.77
C PHE A 466 -16.77 27.59 9.96
N ALA A 467 -15.80 26.72 10.16
CA ALA A 467 -15.76 25.78 11.27
C ALA A 467 -15.85 26.50 12.65
N THR A 468 -15.09 27.58 12.78
CA THR A 468 -15.11 28.42 14.00
C THR A 468 -16.46 29.10 14.20
N ALA A 469 -17.07 29.62 13.13
CA ALA A 469 -18.38 30.27 13.19
C ALA A 469 -19.53 29.30 13.49
N LEU A 470 -19.41 28.05 13.07
CA LEU A 470 -20.39 26.98 13.29
C LEU A 470 -20.13 26.17 14.57
N ALA A 471 -19.00 26.39 15.25
CA ALA A 471 -18.50 25.54 16.34
C ALA A 471 -18.44 24.05 15.94
N ASP A 472 -18.00 23.79 14.70
CA ASP A 472 -17.91 22.47 14.12
C ASP A 472 -16.44 21.97 14.17
N GLU A 473 -16.15 21.07 15.10
CA GLU A 473 -14.80 20.56 15.30
C GLU A 473 -14.35 19.62 14.18
N GLU A 474 -15.27 18.94 13.48
CA GLU A 474 -14.94 18.07 12.34
C GLU A 474 -14.44 18.92 11.15
N LEU A 475 -15.18 19.96 10.78
CA LEU A 475 -14.73 20.90 9.75
C LEU A 475 -13.42 21.60 10.12
N LYS A 476 -13.21 21.87 11.41
CA LYS A 476 -11.97 22.47 11.92
C LYS A 476 -10.80 21.49 11.79
N ALA A 477 -11.01 20.20 12.08
CA ALA A 477 -10.02 19.15 11.86
C ALA A 477 -9.65 19.04 10.37
N ILE A 478 -10.64 19.04 9.46
CA ILE A 478 -10.41 19.01 8.01
C ILE A 478 -9.59 20.23 7.55
N ALA A 479 -9.94 21.43 8.01
CA ALA A 479 -9.22 22.65 7.64
C ALA A 479 -7.75 22.64 8.09
N ASN A 480 -7.46 22.03 9.23
CA ASN A 480 -6.12 21.95 9.84
C ASN A 480 -5.44 20.59 9.60
N SER A 481 -6.00 19.76 8.72
CA SER A 481 -5.52 18.39 8.48
C SER A 481 -4.12 18.32 7.88
N ASP A 482 -3.45 17.21 8.14
CA ASP A 482 -2.18 16.82 7.52
C ASP A 482 -2.38 16.20 6.11
N ILE A 483 -3.52 16.44 5.48
CA ILE A 483 -3.88 15.91 4.18
C ILE A 483 -3.80 16.99 3.12
N PHE A 484 -3.28 16.62 1.98
CA PHE A 484 -3.28 17.39 0.75
C PHE A 484 -4.14 16.66 -0.29
N TRP A 485 -4.92 17.40 -1.08
CA TRP A 485 -5.81 16.83 -2.08
C TRP A 485 -5.18 16.95 -3.46
N ASP A 486 -4.89 15.82 -4.10
CA ASP A 486 -4.32 15.74 -5.43
C ASP A 486 -5.29 15.10 -6.42
N GLU A 487 -5.29 15.54 -7.66
CA GLU A 487 -6.19 15.04 -8.70
C GLU A 487 -5.56 13.83 -9.40
N ILE A 488 -6.36 12.81 -9.67
CA ILE A 488 -5.95 11.66 -10.48
C ILE A 488 -5.83 12.09 -11.94
N THR A 489 -4.69 11.80 -12.56
CA THR A 489 -4.42 12.09 -13.97
C THR A 489 -4.48 10.86 -14.87
N SER A 490 -4.18 9.67 -14.33
CA SER A 490 -4.39 8.41 -15.04
C SER A 490 -4.65 7.25 -14.07
N ILE A 491 -5.41 6.27 -14.55
CA ILE A 491 -5.60 4.95 -13.94
C ILE A 491 -5.33 3.96 -15.07
N GLU A 492 -4.28 3.13 -14.93
CA GLU A 492 -3.78 2.25 -15.98
C GLU A 492 -3.67 0.83 -15.46
N TYR A 493 -4.21 -0.14 -16.20
CA TYR A 493 -3.97 -1.55 -15.91
C TYR A 493 -2.50 -1.91 -16.20
N ILE A 494 -1.84 -2.56 -15.25
CA ILE A 494 -0.41 -2.89 -15.35
C ILE A 494 -0.17 -4.37 -15.64
N GLY A 495 -1.09 -5.23 -15.23
CA GLY A 495 -0.96 -6.68 -15.30
C GLY A 495 -0.99 -7.32 -13.93
N LYS A 496 -0.54 -8.57 -13.84
CA LYS A 496 -0.50 -9.33 -12.59
C LYS A 496 0.82 -9.09 -11.87
N GLU A 497 0.74 -8.77 -10.58
CA GLU A 497 1.91 -8.58 -9.69
C GLU A 497 1.66 -9.29 -8.35
N GLU A 498 2.73 -9.69 -7.66
CA GLU A 498 2.64 -10.10 -6.25
C GLU A 498 2.14 -8.95 -5.41
N VAL A 499 1.10 -9.20 -4.61
CA VAL A 499 0.45 -8.17 -3.81
C VAL A 499 0.48 -8.52 -2.33
N PHE A 500 0.53 -7.46 -1.52
CA PHE A 500 0.71 -7.56 -0.07
C PHE A 500 -0.17 -6.54 0.64
N ASP A 501 -0.43 -6.78 1.92
CA ASP A 501 -1.02 -5.78 2.79
C ASP A 501 -0.48 -5.88 4.22
N LEU A 502 -0.80 -4.87 5.04
CA LEU A 502 -0.41 -4.77 6.45
C LEU A 502 -1.66 -4.54 7.29
N THR A 503 -1.77 -5.19 8.44
CA THR A 503 -2.79 -4.84 9.44
C THR A 503 -2.24 -3.78 10.38
N ILE A 504 -2.95 -2.65 10.43
CA ILE A 504 -2.69 -1.53 11.33
C ILE A 504 -3.89 -1.38 12.25
N PRO A 505 -3.77 -1.65 13.56
CA PRO A 505 -4.86 -1.51 14.51
C PRO A 505 -5.27 -0.04 14.68
N GLU A 506 -6.43 0.19 15.27
CA GLU A 506 -7.00 1.51 15.61
C GLU A 506 -7.32 2.41 14.41
N THR A 507 -6.36 2.69 13.54
CA THR A 507 -6.56 3.61 12.41
C THR A 507 -6.99 2.94 11.13
N HIS A 508 -6.75 1.64 10.97
CA HIS A 508 -7.10 0.81 9.80
C HIS A 508 -6.57 1.37 8.47
N ASN A 509 -5.43 2.08 8.49
CA ASN A 509 -4.81 2.64 7.30
C ASN A 509 -3.32 2.88 7.51
N PHE A 510 -2.59 3.12 6.43
CA PHE A 510 -1.18 3.49 6.49
C PHE A 510 -0.75 4.33 5.28
N ILE A 511 0.46 4.91 5.38
CA ILE A 511 1.04 5.69 4.29
C ILE A 511 1.97 4.82 3.47
N ALA A 512 1.65 4.66 2.17
CA ALA A 512 2.39 3.87 1.20
C ALA A 512 2.62 4.67 -0.09
N ASN A 513 3.86 4.77 -0.56
CA ASN A 513 4.26 5.60 -1.73
C ASN A 513 3.74 7.04 -1.68
N ASP A 514 3.66 7.64 -0.48
CA ASP A 514 3.04 8.95 -0.21
C ASP A 514 1.51 9.01 -0.48
N PHE A 515 0.79 7.88 -0.42
CA PHE A 515 -0.67 7.80 -0.44
C PHE A 515 -1.20 7.35 0.91
N ILE A 516 -2.40 7.78 1.25
CA ILE A 516 -3.17 7.27 2.41
C ILE A 516 -4.02 6.12 1.88
N VAL A 517 -3.72 4.90 2.33
CA VAL A 517 -4.36 3.66 1.89
C VAL A 517 -5.01 2.94 3.06
N HIS A 518 -6.13 2.29 2.82
CA HIS A 518 -6.78 1.46 3.84
C HIS A 518 -6.04 0.13 3.94
N ASN A 519 -5.92 -0.44 5.13
CA ASN A 519 -5.41 -1.80 5.28
C ASN A 519 -6.50 -2.83 4.95
N CYS A 520 -6.06 -4.00 4.52
CA CYS A 520 -6.95 -5.16 4.38
C CYS A 520 -7.31 -5.73 5.75
N MET A 521 -8.36 -6.50 5.86
CA MET A 521 -8.73 -7.17 7.09
C MET A 521 -7.95 -8.50 7.22
N GLY A 522 -7.06 -8.64 8.22
CA GLY A 522 -6.34 -9.87 8.55
C GLY A 522 -7.16 -10.84 9.42
N LYS A 523 -6.60 -12.03 9.67
CA LYS A 523 -7.26 -13.13 10.42
C LYS A 523 -7.78 -12.78 11.82
N LYS A 524 -7.26 -11.76 12.51
CA LYS A 524 -7.83 -11.27 13.79
C LYS A 524 -9.21 -10.63 13.66
N LYS A 525 -9.77 -10.62 12.48
CA LYS A 525 -11.03 -9.99 12.16
C LYS A 525 -12.26 -10.88 12.32
N VAL A 526 -12.12 -12.12 12.65
CA VAL A 526 -13.24 -12.84 13.27
C VAL A 526 -13.76 -12.00 14.45
N SER A 527 -12.87 -11.46 15.30
CA SER A 527 -13.30 -10.54 16.39
C SER A 527 -13.78 -9.15 15.92
N GLU A 528 -13.45 -8.71 14.71
CA GLU A 528 -13.99 -7.46 14.13
C GLU A 528 -15.21 -7.72 13.27
N MET A 529 -15.31 -8.86 12.61
CA MET A 529 -16.56 -9.35 12.04
C MET A 529 -17.61 -9.52 13.14
N GLU A 530 -17.23 -10.01 14.32
CA GLU A 530 -18.09 -10.04 15.51
C GLU A 530 -18.62 -8.64 15.88
N LYS A 531 -17.82 -7.59 15.73
CA LYS A 531 -18.29 -6.20 15.95
C LYS A 531 -19.29 -5.74 14.89
N HIS A 532 -19.27 -6.34 13.71
CA HIS A 532 -20.24 -6.08 12.64
C HIS A 532 -21.44 -7.04 12.66
N ARG A 533 -21.49 -7.96 13.61
CA ARG A 533 -22.58 -8.93 13.79
C ARG A 533 -23.95 -8.25 13.80
N GLU A 534 -24.13 -7.22 14.63
CA GLU A 534 -25.38 -6.48 14.69
C GLU A 534 -25.75 -5.82 13.36
N ILE A 535 -24.78 -5.26 12.65
CA ILE A 535 -24.98 -4.63 11.33
C ILE A 535 -25.40 -5.67 10.28
N PHE A 536 -24.79 -6.86 10.31
CA PHE A 536 -25.14 -7.97 9.42
C PHE A 536 -26.56 -8.47 9.70
N ILE A 537 -26.87 -8.72 10.98
CA ILE A 537 -28.19 -9.21 11.42
C ILE A 537 -29.27 -8.20 11.09
N ASP A 538 -29.04 -6.90 11.35
CA ASP A 538 -29.99 -5.83 11.03
C ASP A 538 -30.20 -5.71 9.51
N GLY A 539 -29.15 -5.77 8.71
CA GLY A 539 -29.22 -5.73 7.24
C GLY A 539 -29.99 -6.90 6.65
N ALA A 540 -29.76 -8.12 7.15
CA ALA A 540 -30.47 -9.32 6.76
C ALA A 540 -31.95 -9.28 7.18
N THR A 541 -32.23 -8.82 8.40
CA THR A 541 -33.60 -8.70 8.95
C THR A 541 -34.40 -7.67 8.16
N GLN A 542 -33.83 -6.55 7.76
CA GLN A 542 -34.51 -5.54 6.92
C GLN A 542 -34.88 -6.10 5.53
N ARG A 543 -34.25 -7.18 5.08
CA ARG A 543 -34.52 -7.88 3.82
C ARG A 543 -35.44 -9.08 3.98
N GLY A 544 -36.00 -9.28 5.19
CA GLY A 544 -37.00 -10.31 5.48
C GLY A 544 -36.41 -11.64 5.96
N VAL A 545 -35.10 -11.72 6.25
CA VAL A 545 -34.49 -12.90 6.89
C VAL A 545 -34.85 -12.86 8.39
N ASN A 546 -35.26 -13.99 8.94
CA ASN A 546 -35.51 -14.10 10.39
C ASN A 546 -34.20 -13.86 11.16
N SER A 547 -34.27 -13.08 12.27
CA SER A 547 -33.07 -12.69 13.05
C SER A 547 -32.26 -13.89 13.52
N ALA A 548 -32.90 -14.98 13.94
CA ALA A 548 -32.19 -16.21 14.34
C ALA A 548 -31.48 -16.90 13.16
N VAL A 549 -32.10 -16.86 11.97
CA VAL A 549 -31.48 -17.36 10.73
C VAL A 549 -30.34 -16.46 10.28
N ALA A 550 -30.47 -15.14 10.41
CA ALA A 550 -29.41 -14.19 10.11
C ALA A 550 -28.20 -14.37 11.05
N GLU A 551 -28.46 -14.70 12.30
CA GLU A 551 -27.45 -14.98 13.30
C GLU A 551 -26.70 -16.28 12.99
N ASP A 552 -27.39 -17.35 12.64
CA ASP A 552 -26.81 -18.62 12.21
C ASP A 552 -25.99 -18.47 10.92
N LEU A 553 -26.48 -17.70 9.95
CA LEU A 553 -25.76 -17.40 8.71
C LEU A 553 -24.50 -16.58 8.95
N PHE A 554 -24.52 -15.66 9.92
CA PHE A 554 -23.33 -14.92 10.32
C PHE A 554 -22.28 -15.84 10.97
N GLU A 555 -22.69 -16.75 11.85
CA GLU A 555 -21.82 -17.76 12.45
C GLU A 555 -21.20 -18.68 11.37
N GLN A 556 -22.00 -19.13 10.40
CA GLN A 556 -21.51 -19.92 9.29
C GLN A 556 -20.49 -19.13 8.45
N MET A 557 -20.73 -17.85 8.18
CA MET A 557 -19.80 -17.00 7.45
C MET A 557 -18.44 -16.86 8.16
N ILE A 558 -18.43 -16.78 9.48
CA ILE A 558 -17.21 -16.79 10.30
C ILE A 558 -16.49 -18.13 10.19
N LYS A 559 -17.21 -19.24 10.30
CA LYS A 559 -16.66 -20.60 10.20
C LYS A 559 -16.04 -20.87 8.82
N PHE A 560 -16.61 -20.34 7.74
CA PHE A 560 -16.05 -20.46 6.39
C PHE A 560 -14.62 -19.86 6.23
N ALA A 561 -14.20 -19.00 7.14
CA ALA A 561 -12.84 -18.44 7.14
C ALA A 561 -11.78 -19.36 7.79
N GLU A 562 -12.18 -20.51 8.33
CA GLU A 562 -11.36 -21.38 9.17
C GLU A 562 -11.03 -22.76 8.57
N TYR A 563 -11.40 -23.06 7.30
CA TYR A 563 -11.15 -24.35 6.65
C TYR A 563 -9.68 -24.58 6.32
N CYS A 564 -9.07 -25.63 6.84
CA CYS A 564 -7.64 -25.91 6.62
C CYS A 564 -7.27 -27.38 6.84
N LEU A 565 -6.16 -27.81 6.18
CA LEU A 565 -5.49 -29.10 6.33
C LEU A 565 -4.10 -28.91 6.97
N THR A 566 -3.58 -29.93 7.67
CA THR A 566 -2.25 -29.86 8.27
C THR A 566 -1.13 -30.01 7.25
N TYR A 567 0.09 -29.59 7.62
CA TYR A 567 1.29 -29.59 6.76
C TYR A 567 1.53 -30.92 6.04
N GLU A 568 1.40 -32.04 6.79
CA GLU A 568 1.72 -33.39 6.35
C GLU A 568 0.70 -34.00 5.39
N THR A 569 -0.50 -33.42 5.28
CA THR A 569 -1.58 -33.94 4.42
C THR A 569 -1.09 -34.05 2.97
N GLU A 570 -1.11 -35.27 2.42
CA GLU A 570 -0.63 -35.55 1.07
C GLU A 570 -1.65 -35.15 0.01
N ILE A 571 -1.20 -34.29 -0.92
CA ILE A 571 -1.94 -33.87 -2.10
C ILE A 571 -1.41 -34.62 -3.31
N MET A 572 -2.30 -35.24 -4.07
CA MET A 572 -1.92 -35.98 -5.27
C MET A 572 -1.69 -35.06 -6.44
N THR A 573 -0.45 -35.03 -6.94
CA THR A 573 -0.05 -34.20 -8.07
C THR A 573 0.30 -35.08 -9.28
N VAL A 574 0.03 -34.56 -10.49
CA VAL A 574 0.33 -35.26 -11.74
C VAL A 574 1.85 -35.36 -11.96
N GLU A 575 2.59 -34.30 -11.68
CA GLU A 575 4.01 -34.18 -12.00
C GLU A 575 4.93 -34.84 -10.96
N TYR A 576 4.48 -34.93 -9.70
CA TYR A 576 5.37 -35.33 -8.58
C TYR A 576 4.81 -36.45 -7.72
N GLY A 577 3.59 -36.96 -7.99
CA GLY A 577 2.90 -37.89 -7.11
C GLY A 577 2.42 -37.24 -5.80
N PRO A 578 2.31 -38.00 -4.70
CA PRO A 578 1.88 -37.46 -3.41
C PRO A 578 2.93 -36.51 -2.83
N ILE A 579 2.51 -35.30 -2.48
CA ILE A 579 3.36 -34.28 -1.83
C ILE A 579 2.59 -33.64 -0.68
N PRO A 580 3.20 -33.45 0.51
CA PRO A 580 2.60 -32.72 1.61
C PRO A 580 2.15 -31.30 1.20
N ILE A 581 0.90 -30.92 1.56
CA ILE A 581 0.32 -29.61 1.22
C ILE A 581 1.19 -28.45 1.73
N GLY A 582 1.75 -28.57 2.93
CA GLY A 582 2.65 -27.55 3.47
C GLY A 582 3.87 -27.33 2.57
N LYS A 583 4.45 -28.41 2.01
CA LYS A 583 5.58 -28.30 1.07
C LYS A 583 5.19 -27.65 -0.24
N ILE A 584 3.99 -27.94 -0.76
CA ILE A 584 3.46 -27.30 -1.98
C ILE A 584 3.31 -25.81 -1.74
N VAL A 585 2.71 -25.41 -0.62
CA VAL A 585 2.42 -24.01 -0.27
C VAL A 585 3.69 -23.21 0.04
N GLU A 586 4.58 -23.73 0.89
CA GLU A 586 5.81 -23.03 1.27
C GLU A 586 6.74 -22.77 0.08
N ASN A 587 6.88 -23.74 -0.82
CA ASN A 587 7.74 -23.63 -1.98
C ASN A 587 7.00 -23.12 -3.22
N ARG A 588 5.70 -22.84 -3.13
CA ARG A 588 4.83 -22.40 -4.25
C ARG A 588 5.01 -23.29 -5.46
N ILE A 589 4.90 -24.61 -5.26
CA ILE A 589 5.10 -25.57 -6.33
C ILE A 589 3.98 -25.42 -7.34
N GLU A 590 4.30 -25.02 -8.56
CA GLU A 590 3.36 -25.03 -9.70
C GLU A 590 3.18 -26.48 -10.13
N CYS A 591 2.03 -27.05 -9.87
CA CYS A 591 1.66 -28.41 -10.24
C CYS A 591 0.16 -28.54 -10.52
N THR A 592 -0.18 -29.60 -11.21
CA THR A 592 -1.55 -30.01 -11.49
C THR A 592 -1.98 -31.04 -10.46
N VAL A 593 -3.15 -30.87 -9.86
CA VAL A 593 -3.67 -31.80 -8.85
C VAL A 593 -4.84 -32.61 -9.42
N TYR A 594 -5.02 -33.81 -8.90
CA TYR A 594 -6.19 -34.61 -9.18
C TYR A 594 -7.39 -34.08 -8.39
N THR A 595 -8.53 -34.09 -9.02
CA THR A 595 -9.82 -33.64 -8.48
C THR A 595 -10.94 -34.54 -8.97
N VAL A 596 -12.12 -34.34 -8.41
CA VAL A 596 -13.33 -35.11 -8.80
C VAL A 596 -14.42 -34.11 -9.16
N ASP A 597 -15.13 -34.35 -10.26
CA ASP A 597 -16.31 -33.58 -10.60
C ASP A 597 -17.52 -34.02 -9.74
N LYS A 598 -18.63 -33.27 -9.82
CA LYS A 598 -19.86 -33.58 -9.08
C LYS A 598 -20.48 -34.95 -9.40
N ASN A 599 -20.07 -35.59 -10.51
CA ASN A 599 -20.55 -36.92 -10.90
C ASN A 599 -19.59 -38.04 -10.46
N GLY A 600 -18.47 -37.72 -9.80
CA GLY A 600 -17.49 -38.68 -9.31
C GLY A 600 -16.38 -39.03 -10.33
N TYR A 601 -16.27 -38.31 -11.46
CA TYR A 601 -15.19 -38.54 -12.42
C TYR A 601 -13.92 -37.80 -12.03
N ILE A 602 -12.80 -38.51 -11.99
CA ILE A 602 -11.49 -37.95 -11.75
C ILE A 602 -11.01 -37.17 -12.97
N TYR A 603 -10.55 -35.96 -12.75
CA TYR A 603 -9.84 -35.15 -13.74
C TYR A 603 -8.72 -34.37 -13.06
N THR A 604 -7.97 -33.55 -13.80
CA THR A 604 -6.84 -32.79 -13.27
C THR A 604 -7.01 -31.33 -13.53
N GLN A 605 -6.58 -30.49 -12.56
CA GLN A 605 -6.59 -29.02 -12.71
C GLN A 605 -5.39 -28.39 -12.03
N PRO A 606 -4.90 -27.23 -12.52
CA PRO A 606 -3.79 -26.52 -11.88
C PRO A 606 -4.23 -25.80 -10.60
N ILE A 607 -3.26 -25.58 -9.72
CA ILE A 607 -3.42 -24.77 -8.51
C ILE A 607 -3.36 -23.29 -8.92
N ALA A 608 -4.39 -22.52 -8.58
CA ALA A 608 -4.44 -21.07 -8.82
C ALA A 608 -3.68 -20.28 -7.75
N GLN A 609 -3.80 -20.66 -6.45
CA GLN A 609 -3.15 -19.98 -5.34
C GLN A 609 -2.79 -20.93 -4.20
N TRP A 610 -1.82 -20.51 -3.37
CA TRP A 610 -1.28 -21.24 -2.22
C TRP A 610 -1.53 -20.45 -0.93
N HIS A 611 -2.17 -21.07 0.08
CA HIS A 611 -2.55 -20.40 1.31
C HIS A 611 -1.95 -21.06 2.54
N ASN A 612 -1.10 -20.35 3.29
CA ASN A 612 -0.73 -20.71 4.65
C ASN A 612 -1.71 -20.04 5.62
N ARG A 613 -2.44 -20.84 6.39
CA ARG A 613 -3.49 -20.38 7.31
C ARG A 613 -3.01 -20.22 8.76
N GLY A 614 -1.72 -20.53 9.04
CA GLY A 614 -1.12 -20.45 10.36
C GLY A 614 -1.63 -21.52 11.32
N MET A 615 -1.40 -21.30 12.63
CA MET A 615 -1.74 -22.28 13.69
C MET A 615 -3.25 -22.32 13.94
N GLN A 616 -3.86 -23.48 13.74
CA GLN A 616 -5.29 -23.75 13.99
C GLN A 616 -5.47 -24.93 14.94
N GLU A 617 -6.62 -25.03 15.59
CA GLU A 617 -7.04 -26.24 16.32
C GLU A 617 -7.47 -27.28 15.30
N VAL A 618 -6.89 -28.48 15.37
CA VAL A 618 -7.13 -29.56 14.42
C VAL A 618 -7.51 -30.81 15.14
N TYR A 619 -8.28 -31.65 14.45
CA TYR A 619 -8.72 -32.97 14.90
C TYR A 619 -8.21 -34.02 13.93
N GLU A 620 -7.97 -35.21 14.45
CA GLU A 620 -7.59 -36.38 13.69
C GLU A 620 -8.84 -37.22 13.44
N TYR A 621 -9.18 -37.46 12.19
CA TYR A 621 -10.31 -38.25 11.75
C TYR A 621 -9.81 -39.56 11.16
N SER A 622 -10.18 -40.68 11.79
CA SER A 622 -9.85 -42.01 11.27
C SER A 622 -11.05 -42.60 10.52
N LEU A 623 -10.79 -43.09 9.31
CA LEU A 623 -11.80 -43.68 8.45
C LEU A 623 -11.79 -45.22 8.62
N GLU A 624 -12.88 -45.90 8.20
CA GLU A 624 -13.03 -47.36 8.34
C GLU A 624 -11.99 -48.17 7.55
N ASP A 625 -11.43 -47.58 6.50
CA ASP A 625 -10.37 -48.21 5.70
C ASP A 625 -8.96 -48.03 6.27
N GLY A 626 -8.83 -47.35 7.40
CA GLY A 626 -7.58 -47.02 8.07
C GLY A 626 -6.93 -45.74 7.58
N THR A 627 -7.52 -45.00 6.65
CA THR A 627 -7.06 -43.64 6.27
C THR A 627 -7.23 -42.69 7.43
N VAL A 628 -6.24 -41.83 7.64
CA VAL A 628 -6.26 -40.81 8.69
C VAL A 628 -6.03 -39.43 8.05
N ILE A 629 -6.90 -38.45 8.37
CA ILE A 629 -6.74 -37.09 7.93
C ILE A 629 -6.82 -36.11 9.12
N ARG A 630 -5.95 -35.10 9.12
CA ARG A 630 -5.98 -34.03 10.13
C ARG A 630 -6.46 -32.74 9.50
N ALA A 631 -7.57 -32.24 10.02
CA ALA A 631 -8.25 -31.06 9.49
C ALA A 631 -8.87 -30.23 10.61
N THR A 632 -9.23 -28.99 10.29
CA THR A 632 -10.14 -28.22 11.15
C THR A 632 -11.56 -28.83 11.09
N PRO A 633 -12.37 -28.75 12.17
CA PRO A 633 -13.70 -29.38 12.25
C PRO A 633 -14.64 -28.93 11.12
N GLU A 634 -14.50 -27.71 10.69
CA GLU A 634 -15.32 -27.06 9.66
C GLU A 634 -14.89 -27.41 8.24
N HIS A 635 -13.72 -28.05 8.04
CA HIS A 635 -13.25 -28.38 6.69
C HIS A 635 -14.24 -29.28 5.97
N LYS A 636 -14.58 -28.93 4.74
CA LYS A 636 -15.63 -29.61 3.98
C LYS A 636 -15.10 -30.78 3.18
N PHE A 637 -15.84 -31.86 3.26
CA PHE A 637 -15.60 -33.11 2.54
C PHE A 637 -16.84 -33.47 1.72
N MET A 638 -16.63 -34.17 0.62
CA MET A 638 -17.71 -34.59 -0.26
C MET A 638 -18.39 -35.84 0.29
N THR A 639 -19.68 -35.74 0.51
CA THR A 639 -20.54 -36.87 0.92
C THR A 639 -20.98 -37.71 -0.29
N GLU A 640 -21.57 -38.86 0.00
CA GLU A 640 -22.13 -39.82 -0.95
C GLU A 640 -23.00 -39.12 -2.05
N ASP A 641 -23.88 -38.22 -1.66
CA ASP A 641 -24.78 -37.50 -2.55
C ASP A 641 -24.15 -36.31 -3.28
N GLY A 642 -22.81 -36.13 -3.13
CA GLY A 642 -22.05 -35.05 -3.76
C GLY A 642 -22.19 -33.70 -3.06
N GLN A 643 -22.75 -33.65 -1.85
CA GLN A 643 -22.76 -32.41 -1.03
C GLN A 643 -21.41 -32.23 -0.35
N MET A 644 -21.06 -30.97 -0.11
CA MET A 644 -19.85 -30.61 0.65
C MET A 644 -20.26 -30.18 2.06
N LEU A 645 -20.01 -31.05 3.05
CA LEU A 645 -20.36 -30.82 4.46
C LEU A 645 -19.09 -30.77 5.33
N PRO A 646 -19.13 -30.03 6.47
CA PRO A 646 -18.09 -30.07 7.49
C PRO A 646 -17.85 -31.50 7.98
N ILE A 647 -16.59 -31.85 8.22
CA ILE A 647 -16.26 -33.24 8.61
C ILE A 647 -16.88 -33.62 9.96
N ASP A 648 -17.01 -32.70 10.90
CA ASP A 648 -17.71 -32.92 12.17
C ASP A 648 -19.21 -33.20 11.96
N GLU A 649 -19.88 -32.50 11.07
CA GLU A 649 -21.28 -32.72 10.73
C GLU A 649 -21.46 -34.09 10.06
N ILE A 650 -20.52 -34.47 9.18
CA ILE A 650 -20.51 -35.78 8.53
C ILE A 650 -20.41 -36.90 9.58
N PHE A 651 -19.50 -36.73 10.54
CA PHE A 651 -19.33 -37.69 11.66
C PHE A 651 -20.57 -37.77 12.55
N GLU A 652 -21.11 -36.59 12.98
CA GLU A 652 -22.31 -36.53 13.85
C GLU A 652 -23.53 -37.18 13.19
N ARG A 653 -23.69 -36.98 11.87
CA ARG A 653 -24.80 -37.51 11.10
C ARG A 653 -24.57 -38.92 10.57
N ASN A 654 -23.37 -39.48 10.78
CA ASN A 654 -22.95 -40.79 10.31
C ASN A 654 -23.14 -40.94 8.79
N LEU A 655 -22.63 -39.95 8.02
CA LEU A 655 -22.69 -39.93 6.57
C LEU A 655 -21.40 -40.51 5.98
N ASP A 656 -21.49 -41.08 4.78
CA ASP A 656 -20.35 -41.62 4.05
C ASP A 656 -19.63 -40.52 3.28
N LEU A 657 -18.28 -40.60 3.23
CA LEU A 657 -17.38 -39.73 2.46
C LEU A 657 -17.03 -40.37 1.12
N LYS A 658 -16.90 -39.54 0.07
CA LYS A 658 -16.32 -39.98 -1.20
C LYS A 658 -14.81 -40.02 -1.14
N CYS A 659 -14.24 -41.21 -1.30
CA CYS A 659 -12.82 -41.50 -1.40
C CYS A 659 -12.49 -42.16 -2.74
N LEU A 660 -11.24 -42.18 -3.16
CA LEU A 660 -10.80 -42.92 -4.33
C LEU A 660 -11.00 -44.43 -4.14
N GLU A 661 -11.34 -45.15 -5.23
CA GLU A 661 -11.63 -46.59 -5.20
C GLU A 661 -10.38 -47.43 -4.90
N GLU A 662 -9.19 -47.01 -5.39
CA GLU A 662 -7.90 -47.65 -5.06
C GLU A 662 -6.92 -46.64 -4.48
N PRO A 663 -6.11 -47.03 -3.48
CA PRO A 663 -4.99 -46.21 -3.05
C PRO A 663 -3.99 -46.04 -4.22
N PHE A 664 -3.45 -44.86 -4.38
CA PHE A 664 -2.65 -44.33 -5.50
C PHE A 664 -1.49 -45.17 -6.06
N SER A 665 -1.42 -46.46 -5.85
CA SER A 665 -0.37 -47.35 -6.36
C SER A 665 -0.49 -47.72 -7.86
N GLY A 666 -1.47 -47.18 -8.57
CA GLY A 666 -1.78 -47.58 -9.94
C GLY A 666 -2.05 -46.47 -10.97
N LEU A 667 -1.92 -45.16 -10.63
CA LEU A 667 -2.03 -44.07 -11.60
C LEU A 667 -0.67 -43.59 -12.10
#